data_38bd1c142080a157e58a2eca176dfc15
#
_entry.id   38bd1c142080a157e58a2eca176dfc15
#
_cell.length_a   1.000
_cell.length_b   1.000
_cell.length_c   1.000
_cell.angle_alpha   90.00
_cell.angle_beta   90.00
_cell.angle_gamma   90.00
#
_symmetry.space_group_name_H-M   'P 1'
#
loop_
_entity.id
_entity.type
_entity.pdbx_description
1 polymer ?
#
loop_
_entity_poly.entity_id
_entity_poly.type
_entity_poly.pdbx_seq_one_letter_code
_entity_poly.pdbx_strand_id
1 'polypeptide(L)'
;MIARLLVWKMAAKLLIHGEKSARFAALVKYCDCQNIDYNVLQSPLDNIYPADCDNLRCFLIILNENDIVRYGDDYRVKYPSLRCVFPSSEAVELEASKYFCRKFLQVNGLSQYNPGFKVVYRGENPAVVIDDFKDMVIKADGLASGKGVFVHGEHFSSNEEAIAIVNGLLEKHMCVVVEEKLLGEEFSVISFCWRGVITHFPVIKDFKRRNNGDCGPNTGGMGTISFAGGLAPFVNEADYARCCELNSVVAQLAEFNGFLYGSFMKLVGSGDIKLIEYNVRPGDSEAVNMFALLESNLLEHLFDPINNQLAINRREYTFFRYLVPVSYPNCGFSAVNGGLGSELGSNMLIVDRRLIPGVHNVNQEPVWYPANISKLDITLEGDLVYKMSNSRAGGIFTHGTDLASVISSNNRYLTGIVGRVHYRTDIHEYFNPAKYAIQANATKFNYLGHLDNYNGIIGDIKKRIDESNLQIEKDMGGAIKIIGQIGDFANSIQFNLGASQIKLICSVDGAGTKTKFLEGHPDRFRILGSDIVVHNINDMYCNHGRPIALLDYFGCDKLDKSQFSEFIDGALAVCQQYGIALIGGETAEMRGIYQSGEVEVLGILLGLVADSPVNGMDIKHGNWIYGISSNGAHTNGYTKLREIDARTEGGMPADIKQFFSQPHKNYTGIVDTISKIVRINGLAHITGGGFADNIERILPAGLRVEMNRWELAPQWQWLFDHSGMDWDSFIRVFNAGYGFCILVSEEIPDEKLAEIKSKTGDKIDFLGRIV
;
A
#
# COMPACT_ATOMS: atom_id res chain seq x y z
N MET A 1 12.77 43.58 39.19
CA MET A 1 13.06 42.40 38.33
C MET A 1 11.81 41.98 37.57
N ILE A 2 10.67 41.74 38.22
CA ILE A 2 9.40 41.29 37.58
C ILE A 2 8.88 42.31 36.57
N ALA A 3 8.90 43.63 36.86
CA ALA A 3 8.48 44.70 35.93
C ALA A 3 9.40 44.81 34.69
N ARG A 4 10.71 44.54 34.82
CA ARG A 4 11.62 44.47 33.68
C ARG A 4 11.40 43.21 32.84
N LEU A 5 11.06 42.08 33.45
CA LEU A 5 10.68 40.83 32.73
C LEU A 5 9.37 41.02 31.96
N LEU A 6 8.37 41.71 32.55
CA LEU A 6 7.09 42.00 31.89
C LEU A 6 7.26 42.96 30.70
N VAL A 7 8.06 44.02 30.84
CA VAL A 7 8.39 44.94 29.73
C VAL A 7 9.24 44.23 28.67
N TRP A 8 10.07 43.27 29.05
CA TRP A 8 10.81 42.44 28.11
C TRP A 8 9.92 41.52 27.29
N LYS A 9 8.91 40.90 27.90
CA LYS A 9 7.94 40.02 27.20
C LYS A 9 7.06 40.81 26.20
N MET A 10 6.76 42.07 26.43
CA MET A 10 5.86 42.88 25.59
C MET A 10 6.48 43.41 24.28
N ALA A 11 7.78 43.15 24.00
CA ALA A 11 8.46 43.62 22.80
C ALA A 11 9.28 42.57 22.07
N ALA A 12 9.06 41.28 22.41
CA ALA A 12 9.75 40.17 21.77
C ALA A 12 9.02 39.75 20.50
N LYS A 13 9.76 39.43 19.43
CA LYS A 13 9.19 39.14 18.13
C LYS A 13 9.84 37.93 17.46
N LEU A 14 9.01 37.13 16.82
CA LEU A 14 9.46 36.02 15.98
C LEU A 14 9.46 36.45 14.51
N LEU A 15 10.59 36.34 13.85
CA LEU A 15 10.71 36.52 12.41
C LEU A 15 10.66 35.15 11.74
N ILE A 16 9.76 34.98 10.80
CA ILE A 16 9.56 33.69 10.10
C ILE A 16 9.93 33.89 8.64
N HIS A 17 10.94 33.15 8.18
CA HIS A 17 11.33 33.08 6.79
C HIS A 17 11.00 31.71 6.22
N GLY A 18 10.29 31.65 5.09
CA GLY A 18 9.95 30.40 4.40
C GLY A 18 8.90 30.60 3.32
N GLU A 19 8.82 29.64 2.44
CA GLU A 19 7.82 29.59 1.38
C GLU A 19 6.45 29.16 1.92
N LYS A 20 5.39 29.40 1.14
CA LYS A 20 4.02 28.95 1.43
C LYS A 20 3.91 27.43 1.39
N SER A 21 4.16 26.78 2.51
CA SER A 21 4.10 25.34 2.71
C SER A 21 3.21 24.99 3.90
N ALA A 22 2.86 23.73 4.10
CA ALA A 22 2.06 23.31 5.25
C ALA A 22 2.80 23.55 6.57
N ARG A 23 4.12 23.34 6.63
CA ARG A 23 4.96 23.63 7.80
C ARG A 23 4.98 25.12 8.15
N PHE A 24 5.05 25.99 7.14
CA PHE A 24 4.96 27.44 7.33
C PHE A 24 3.60 27.83 7.91
N ALA A 25 2.52 27.35 7.29
CA ALA A 25 1.16 27.59 7.76
C ALA A 25 0.92 27.07 9.18
N ALA A 26 1.52 25.91 9.54
CA ALA A 26 1.44 25.34 10.86
C ALA A 26 2.11 26.22 11.93
N LEU A 27 3.31 26.72 11.66
CA LEU A 27 4.00 27.63 12.58
C LEU A 27 3.25 28.95 12.75
N VAL A 28 2.80 29.57 11.66
CA VAL A 28 2.01 30.81 11.70
C VAL A 28 0.76 30.61 12.55
N LYS A 29 0.01 29.56 12.29
CA LYS A 29 -1.19 29.23 13.07
C LYS A 29 -0.90 28.96 14.55
N TYR A 30 0.18 28.25 14.85
CA TYR A 30 0.63 28.05 16.23
C TYR A 30 0.92 29.40 16.91
N CYS A 31 1.61 30.32 16.21
CA CYS A 31 1.88 31.67 16.74
C CYS A 31 0.58 32.43 17.06
N ASP A 32 -0.40 32.39 16.16
CA ASP A 32 -1.72 33.01 16.36
C ASP A 32 -2.42 32.43 17.61
N CYS A 33 -2.40 31.10 17.77
CA CYS A 33 -3.02 30.40 18.91
C CYS A 33 -2.33 30.74 20.24
N GLN A 34 -1.02 30.89 20.24
CA GLN A 34 -0.22 31.21 21.44
C GLN A 34 -0.07 32.68 21.68
N ASN A 35 -0.70 33.55 20.86
CA ASN A 35 -0.55 35.03 20.89
C ASN A 35 0.93 35.45 20.83
N ILE A 36 1.72 34.81 20.00
CA ILE A 36 3.11 35.17 19.74
C ILE A 36 3.13 36.25 18.68
N ASP A 37 3.78 37.39 18.97
CA ASP A 37 4.00 38.44 17.97
C ASP A 37 5.04 37.96 16.92
N TYR A 38 4.68 37.96 15.65
CA TYR A 38 5.53 37.51 14.57
C TYR A 38 5.44 38.41 13.32
N ASN A 39 6.50 38.39 12.53
CA ASN A 39 6.52 38.95 11.17
C ASN A 39 6.98 37.92 10.18
N VAL A 40 6.29 37.82 9.03
CA VAL A 40 6.68 37.01 7.91
C VAL A 40 7.58 37.79 6.97
N LEU A 41 8.79 37.28 6.74
CA LEU A 41 9.72 37.85 5.78
C LEU A 41 9.38 37.36 4.37
N GLN A 42 9.01 38.26 3.47
CA GLN A 42 8.60 37.94 2.10
C GLN A 42 9.78 37.88 1.11
N SER A 43 10.91 38.45 1.47
CA SER A 43 12.12 38.46 0.65
C SER A 43 13.35 38.29 1.54
N PRO A 44 14.34 37.49 1.11
CA PRO A 44 15.56 37.31 1.89
C PRO A 44 16.36 38.63 1.94
N LEU A 45 16.90 38.95 3.11
CA LEU A 45 17.90 39.99 3.40
C LEU A 45 17.51 41.45 3.22
N ASP A 46 16.52 41.82 2.40
CA ASP A 46 16.31 43.21 2.01
C ASP A 46 15.38 44.01 2.93
N ASN A 47 14.58 43.36 3.78
CA ASN A 47 13.48 43.99 4.53
C ASN A 47 13.48 43.76 6.05
N ILE A 48 14.58 43.30 6.63
CA ILE A 48 14.71 43.35 8.08
C ILE A 48 15.15 44.78 8.41
N TYR A 49 14.17 45.63 8.74
CA TYR A 49 14.47 47.03 9.15
C TYR A 49 15.29 47.02 10.45
N PRO A 50 16.36 47.83 10.55
CA PRO A 50 17.13 47.96 11.77
C PRO A 50 16.31 48.29 13.01
N ALA A 51 15.19 48.99 12.86
CA ALA A 51 14.27 49.35 13.95
C ALA A 51 13.55 48.12 14.58
N ASP A 52 13.31 47.07 13.81
CA ASP A 52 12.67 45.83 14.30
C ASP A 52 13.71 44.84 14.89
N CYS A 53 15.00 45.03 14.57
CA CYS A 53 16.11 44.22 15.04
C CYS A 53 16.97 44.84 16.15
N ASP A 54 16.73 46.11 16.49
CA ASP A 54 17.41 46.77 17.59
C ASP A 54 16.99 46.16 18.92
N ASN A 55 17.83 45.43 19.51
CA ASN A 55 17.78 44.86 20.84
C ASN A 55 17.48 43.33 20.82
N LEU A 56 18.43 42.48 20.99
CA LEU A 56 18.45 41.15 21.65
C LEU A 56 17.08 40.41 21.83
N ARG A 57 16.00 40.85 21.13
CA ARG A 57 14.61 40.43 21.31
C ARG A 57 13.98 39.77 20.10
N CYS A 58 14.67 39.79 18.96
CA CYS A 58 14.19 39.12 17.74
C CYS A 58 14.82 37.77 17.54
N PHE A 59 13.98 36.79 17.19
CA PHE A 59 14.37 35.44 16.86
C PHE A 59 13.99 35.17 15.39
N LEU A 60 14.92 34.65 14.61
CA LEU A 60 14.65 34.28 13.22
C LEU A 60 14.59 32.75 13.08
N ILE A 61 13.47 32.27 12.58
CA ILE A 61 13.29 30.87 12.17
C ILE A 61 13.27 30.78 10.65
N ILE A 62 14.12 29.96 10.07
CA ILE A 62 14.06 29.57 8.65
C ILE A 62 13.57 28.16 8.54
N LEU A 63 12.51 27.94 7.74
CA LEU A 63 11.83 26.64 7.62
C LEU A 63 12.20 25.86 6.35
N ASN A 64 13.06 26.40 5.48
CA ASN A 64 13.43 25.80 4.21
C ASN A 64 14.94 25.56 4.19
N GLU A 65 15.35 24.33 3.89
CA GLU A 65 16.76 23.93 3.86
C GLU A 65 17.60 24.71 2.83
N ASN A 66 17.02 24.97 1.66
CA ASN A 66 17.71 25.77 0.62
C ASN A 66 17.96 27.21 1.07
N ASP A 67 17.02 27.80 1.82
CA ASP A 67 17.15 29.14 2.36
C ASP A 67 18.16 29.18 3.51
N ILE A 68 18.23 28.12 4.34
CA ILE A 68 19.27 28.02 5.38
C ILE A 68 20.65 27.97 4.73
N VAL A 69 20.85 27.11 3.73
CA VAL A 69 22.12 27.00 3.00
C VAL A 69 22.49 28.32 2.32
N ARG A 70 21.53 28.96 1.69
CA ARG A 70 21.78 30.14 0.84
C ARG A 70 21.95 31.41 1.62
N TYR A 71 21.23 31.61 2.71
CA TYR A 71 21.11 32.89 3.42
C TYR A 71 21.46 32.82 4.89
N GLY A 72 21.64 31.65 5.48
CA GLY A 72 21.79 31.47 6.92
C GLY A 72 23.00 32.26 7.48
N ASP A 73 24.16 32.15 6.85
CA ASP A 73 25.37 32.85 7.27
C ASP A 73 25.29 34.35 6.96
N ASP A 74 24.68 34.73 5.83
CA ASP A 74 24.47 36.14 5.51
C ASP A 74 23.62 36.86 6.57
N TYR A 75 22.57 36.18 7.11
CA TYR A 75 21.79 36.72 8.23
C TYR A 75 22.63 36.90 9.49
N ARG A 76 23.50 35.93 9.84
CA ARG A 76 24.38 36.03 11.02
C ARG A 76 25.39 37.14 10.89
N VAL A 77 25.95 37.34 9.71
CA VAL A 77 26.94 38.39 9.43
C VAL A 77 26.28 39.76 9.39
N LYS A 78 25.16 39.89 8.68
CA LYS A 78 24.48 41.18 8.49
C LYS A 78 23.76 41.66 9.75
N TYR A 79 23.25 40.74 10.57
CA TYR A 79 22.47 41.03 11.78
C TYR A 79 23.01 40.29 13.01
N PRO A 80 24.19 40.63 13.55
CA PRO A 80 24.83 39.88 14.62
C PRO A 80 24.08 39.86 15.96
N SER A 81 23.12 40.77 16.15
CA SER A 81 22.22 40.80 17.32
C SER A 81 20.99 39.88 17.17
N LEU A 82 20.73 39.39 15.95
CA LEU A 82 19.60 38.49 15.65
C LEU A 82 19.86 37.09 16.18
N ARG A 83 18.90 36.51 16.88
CA ARG A 83 19.01 35.14 17.40
C ARG A 83 18.48 34.15 16.36
N CYS A 84 19.40 33.46 15.68
CA CYS A 84 19.09 32.54 14.62
C CYS A 84 18.68 31.17 15.16
N VAL A 85 17.43 30.77 14.97
CA VAL A 85 16.84 29.51 15.38
C VAL A 85 16.86 28.54 14.18
N PHE A 86 18.04 28.34 13.63
CA PHE A 86 18.36 27.37 12.56
C PHE A 86 19.86 27.01 12.66
N PRO A 87 20.28 25.85 12.12
CA PRO A 87 21.66 25.34 12.27
C PRO A 87 22.71 26.25 11.60
N SER A 88 23.96 26.08 12.00
CA SER A 88 25.13 26.68 11.33
C SER A 88 25.33 26.07 9.92
N SER A 89 26.17 26.69 9.10
CA SER A 89 26.57 26.16 7.80
C SER A 89 27.22 24.77 7.90
N GLU A 90 27.93 24.49 8.99
CA GLU A 90 28.51 23.17 9.24
C GLU A 90 27.44 22.14 9.64
N ALA A 91 26.53 22.51 10.53
CA ALA A 91 25.47 21.61 10.99
C ALA A 91 24.40 21.34 9.91
N VAL A 92 24.22 22.24 8.94
CA VAL A 92 23.28 22.04 7.81
C VAL A 92 23.73 20.91 6.88
N GLU A 93 25.03 20.55 6.88
CA GLU A 93 25.58 19.44 6.10
C GLU A 93 24.98 18.08 6.51
N LEU A 94 24.39 17.96 7.69
CA LEU A 94 23.64 16.75 8.09
C LEU A 94 22.46 16.42 7.14
N GLU A 95 21.85 17.41 6.51
CA GLU A 95 20.84 17.25 5.45
C GLU A 95 21.43 17.45 4.05
N ALA A 96 22.31 18.45 3.90
CA ALA A 96 22.84 18.86 2.61
C ALA A 96 23.74 17.80 1.96
N SER A 97 24.45 16.97 2.76
CA SER A 97 25.30 15.90 2.27
C SER A 97 24.99 14.56 2.94
N LYS A 98 24.57 13.58 2.14
CA LYS A 98 24.32 12.20 2.61
C LYS A 98 25.65 11.56 3.04
N TYR A 99 26.71 11.84 2.31
CA TYR A 99 28.08 11.42 2.67
C TYR A 99 28.50 11.98 4.01
N PHE A 100 28.36 13.29 4.22
CA PHE A 100 28.70 13.93 5.48
C PHE A 100 27.95 13.29 6.65
N CYS A 101 26.63 13.16 6.54
CA CYS A 101 25.80 12.57 7.57
C CYS A 101 26.28 11.15 7.96
N ARG A 102 26.56 10.27 6.99
CA ARG A 102 27.05 8.91 7.25
C ARG A 102 28.42 8.91 7.93
N LYS A 103 29.33 9.76 7.46
CA LYS A 103 30.67 9.93 8.03
C LYS A 103 30.64 10.54 9.42
N PHE A 104 29.79 11.55 9.64
CA PHE A 104 29.59 12.16 10.94
C PHE A 104 29.21 11.12 12.01
N LEU A 105 28.23 10.27 11.73
CA LEU A 105 27.88 9.18 12.64
C LEU A 105 29.03 8.20 12.83
N GLN A 106 29.75 7.85 11.76
CA GLN A 106 30.86 6.90 11.83
C GLN A 106 32.00 7.37 12.71
N VAL A 107 32.46 8.62 12.53
CA VAL A 107 33.62 9.15 13.27
C VAL A 107 33.29 9.46 14.73
N ASN A 108 32.01 9.67 15.05
CA ASN A 108 31.53 9.92 16.41
C ASN A 108 31.07 8.67 17.16
N GLY A 109 31.38 7.46 16.66
CA GLY A 109 31.07 6.20 17.35
C GLY A 109 29.60 5.79 17.29
N LEU A 110 28.82 6.35 16.34
CA LEU A 110 27.39 6.12 16.17
C LEU A 110 27.06 5.22 14.97
N SER A 111 28.05 4.43 14.50
CA SER A 111 27.93 3.58 13.30
C SER A 111 26.80 2.56 13.36
N GLN A 112 26.39 2.14 14.57
CA GLN A 112 25.26 1.21 14.76
C GLN A 112 23.93 1.75 14.22
N TYR A 113 23.78 3.07 14.10
CA TYR A 113 22.60 3.70 13.54
C TYR A 113 22.66 3.88 12.02
N ASN A 114 23.83 3.78 11.40
CA ASN A 114 23.96 3.79 9.95
C ASN A 114 23.42 2.49 9.33
N PRO A 115 22.82 2.53 8.13
CA PRO A 115 22.83 1.37 7.25
C PRO A 115 24.26 1.01 6.88
N GLY A 116 24.50 -0.21 6.41
CA GLY A 116 25.74 -0.54 5.72
C GLY A 116 25.88 0.36 4.50
N PHE A 117 27.01 1.08 4.37
CA PHE A 117 27.17 2.00 3.25
C PHE A 117 28.60 2.03 2.71
N LYS A 118 28.71 2.36 1.42
CA LYS A 118 29.96 2.68 0.73
C LYS A 118 29.78 3.93 -0.13
N VAL A 119 30.89 4.55 -0.48
CA VAL A 119 30.90 5.80 -1.27
C VAL A 119 31.67 5.56 -2.55
N VAL A 120 31.15 6.03 -3.67
CA VAL A 120 31.82 6.05 -4.97
C VAL A 120 32.16 7.49 -5.30
N TYR A 121 33.42 7.79 -5.50
CA TYR A 121 33.87 9.13 -5.90
C TYR A 121 33.96 9.26 -7.41
N ARG A 122 33.89 10.50 -7.91
CA ARG A 122 34.07 10.79 -9.33
C ARG A 122 35.42 10.29 -9.82
N GLY A 123 35.40 9.44 -10.85
CA GLY A 123 36.59 8.81 -11.43
C GLY A 123 36.88 7.40 -10.91
N GLU A 124 36.18 6.91 -9.91
CA GLU A 124 36.26 5.53 -9.45
C GLU A 124 35.34 4.61 -10.27
N ASN A 125 35.64 3.31 -10.28
CA ASN A 125 34.79 2.31 -10.91
C ASN A 125 33.63 1.91 -9.98
N PRO A 126 32.37 2.23 -10.30
CA PRO A 126 31.24 1.89 -9.43
C PRO A 126 31.03 0.40 -9.21
N ALA A 127 31.42 -0.46 -10.15
CA ALA A 127 31.21 -1.90 -10.06
C ALA A 127 31.82 -2.49 -8.78
N VAL A 128 32.97 -2.01 -8.36
CA VAL A 128 33.66 -2.49 -7.14
C VAL A 128 32.82 -2.28 -5.88
N VAL A 129 32.01 -1.23 -5.83
CA VAL A 129 31.16 -0.93 -4.68
C VAL A 129 29.79 -1.63 -4.82
N ILE A 130 29.22 -1.65 -6.03
CA ILE A 130 27.90 -2.22 -6.30
C ILE A 130 27.87 -3.73 -6.06
N ASP A 131 28.93 -4.44 -6.43
CA ASP A 131 29.04 -5.90 -6.23
C ASP A 131 29.07 -6.35 -4.76
N ASP A 132 29.32 -5.41 -3.82
CA ASP A 132 29.27 -5.71 -2.39
C ASP A 132 27.84 -5.75 -1.80
N PHE A 133 26.84 -5.28 -2.55
CA PHE A 133 25.47 -5.20 -2.07
C PHE A 133 24.53 -6.11 -2.88
N LYS A 134 23.77 -6.93 -2.20
CA LYS A 134 22.71 -7.75 -2.82
C LYS A 134 21.47 -6.90 -3.15
N ASP A 135 21.05 -6.10 -2.18
CA ASP A 135 19.95 -5.14 -2.28
C ASP A 135 20.42 -3.79 -1.80
N MET A 136 20.22 -2.74 -2.58
CA MET A 136 20.84 -1.44 -2.32
C MET A 136 19.93 -0.25 -2.59
N VAL A 137 20.31 0.87 -1.99
CA VAL A 137 19.77 2.20 -2.28
C VAL A 137 20.91 3.11 -2.70
N ILE A 138 20.80 3.72 -3.87
CA ILE A 138 21.77 4.66 -4.41
C ILE A 138 21.27 6.07 -4.12
N LYS A 139 22.08 6.89 -3.46
CA LYS A 139 21.73 8.25 -3.08
C LYS A 139 22.72 9.25 -3.67
N ALA A 140 22.19 10.23 -4.43
CA ALA A 140 22.98 11.38 -4.85
C ALA A 140 23.40 12.19 -3.62
N ASP A 141 24.65 12.64 -3.57
CA ASP A 141 25.11 13.56 -2.54
C ASP A 141 24.68 15.00 -2.87
N GLY A 142 23.97 15.64 -1.96
CA GLY A 142 23.40 16.97 -2.12
C GLY A 142 21.92 17.05 -1.83
N LEU A 143 21.36 18.28 -1.84
CA LEU A 143 19.93 18.55 -1.71
C LEU A 143 19.21 18.16 -2.99
N ALA A 144 18.42 17.09 -2.96
CA ALA A 144 17.73 16.53 -4.15
C ALA A 144 16.20 16.52 -4.03
N SER A 145 15.63 17.05 -2.95
CA SER A 145 14.17 17.08 -2.71
C SER A 145 13.47 15.74 -2.99
N GLY A 146 14.08 14.62 -2.56
CA GLY A 146 13.59 13.25 -2.76
C GLY A 146 13.80 12.66 -4.17
N LYS A 147 14.37 13.40 -5.13
CA LYS A 147 14.56 12.93 -6.51
C LYS A 147 15.92 12.27 -6.79
N GLY A 148 16.80 12.24 -5.80
CA GLY A 148 18.16 11.68 -5.91
C GLY A 148 18.31 10.31 -5.23
N VAL A 149 17.24 9.57 -4.98
CA VAL A 149 17.24 8.27 -4.31
C VAL A 149 16.70 7.21 -5.25
N PHE A 150 17.52 6.17 -5.50
CA PHE A 150 17.18 5.05 -6.38
C PHE A 150 17.25 3.76 -5.58
N VAL A 151 16.18 2.98 -5.61
CA VAL A 151 15.98 1.78 -4.78
C VAL A 151 15.98 0.55 -5.66
N HIS A 152 16.78 -0.46 -5.33
CA HIS A 152 16.80 -1.75 -6.02
C HIS A 152 15.43 -2.43 -5.95
N GLY A 153 14.98 -2.98 -7.06
CA GLY A 153 13.65 -3.58 -7.24
C GLY A 153 12.53 -2.57 -7.51
N GLU A 154 12.82 -1.25 -7.50
CA GLU A 154 11.85 -0.19 -7.81
C GLU A 154 12.29 0.70 -8.97
N HIS A 155 13.55 1.08 -8.99
CA HIS A 155 14.13 2.00 -9.96
C HIS A 155 15.15 1.33 -10.88
N PHE A 156 15.68 0.21 -10.48
CA PHE A 156 16.60 -0.64 -11.22
C PHE A 156 16.54 -2.07 -10.68
N SER A 157 16.96 -3.05 -11.50
CA SER A 157 16.85 -4.49 -11.20
C SER A 157 18.15 -5.26 -11.41
N SER A 158 19.18 -4.61 -11.93
CA SER A 158 20.48 -5.24 -12.18
C SER A 158 21.67 -4.36 -11.75
N ASN A 159 22.84 -4.97 -11.57
CA ASN A 159 24.07 -4.25 -11.25
C ASN A 159 24.48 -3.31 -12.39
N GLU A 160 24.23 -3.67 -13.67
CA GLU A 160 24.53 -2.85 -14.81
C GLU A 160 23.71 -1.55 -14.81
N GLU A 161 22.41 -1.64 -14.48
CA GLU A 161 21.54 -0.48 -14.32
C GLU A 161 21.97 0.38 -13.14
N ALA A 162 22.37 -0.24 -12.02
CA ALA A 162 22.91 0.46 -10.84
C ALA A 162 24.19 1.24 -11.20
N ILE A 163 25.12 0.60 -11.92
CA ILE A 163 26.36 1.24 -12.41
C ILE A 163 26.05 2.44 -13.33
N ALA A 164 25.07 2.28 -14.24
CA ALA A 164 24.66 3.36 -15.11
C ALA A 164 24.09 4.56 -14.34
N ILE A 165 23.25 4.29 -13.31
CA ILE A 165 22.71 5.33 -12.42
C ILE A 165 23.84 6.05 -11.67
N VAL A 166 24.78 5.31 -11.05
CA VAL A 166 25.89 5.91 -10.32
C VAL A 166 26.76 6.78 -11.23
N ASN A 167 27.08 6.30 -12.44
CA ASN A 167 27.84 7.08 -13.41
C ASN A 167 27.11 8.37 -13.82
N GLY A 168 25.81 8.29 -14.09
CA GLY A 168 25.00 9.47 -14.43
C GLY A 168 24.90 10.49 -13.29
N LEU A 169 24.91 10.03 -12.03
CA LEU A 169 24.96 10.91 -10.86
C LEU A 169 26.35 11.55 -10.67
N LEU A 170 27.43 10.80 -10.90
CA LEU A 170 28.81 11.30 -10.78
C LEU A 170 29.17 12.37 -11.83
N GLU A 171 28.40 12.50 -12.91
CA GLU A 171 28.55 13.66 -13.82
C GLU A 171 28.22 14.99 -13.12
N LYS A 172 27.28 14.98 -12.17
CA LYS A 172 26.76 16.16 -11.48
C LYS A 172 27.25 16.31 -10.05
N HIS A 173 27.59 15.19 -9.39
CA HIS A 173 27.99 15.13 -7.99
C HIS A 173 29.45 14.66 -7.84
N MET A 174 30.10 15.03 -6.76
CA MET A 174 31.49 14.61 -6.48
C MET A 174 31.54 13.17 -5.97
N CYS A 175 30.49 12.72 -5.30
CA CYS A 175 30.35 11.36 -4.84
C CYS A 175 28.89 10.91 -4.84
N VAL A 176 28.70 9.61 -4.74
CA VAL A 176 27.40 8.92 -4.62
C VAL A 176 27.50 7.95 -3.44
N VAL A 177 26.49 7.92 -2.59
CA VAL A 177 26.41 6.99 -1.47
C VAL A 177 25.57 5.78 -1.89
N VAL A 178 26.15 4.58 -1.74
CA VAL A 178 25.45 3.31 -1.93
C VAL A 178 25.24 2.70 -0.55
N GLU A 179 23.98 2.40 -0.22
CA GLU A 179 23.58 1.86 1.09
C GLU A 179 22.87 0.53 0.94
N GLU A 180 22.93 -0.32 1.96
CA GLU A 180 22.05 -1.48 2.04
C GLU A 180 20.57 -1.06 2.03
N LYS A 181 19.71 -1.80 1.35
CA LYS A 181 18.27 -1.57 1.38
C LYS A 181 17.70 -2.05 2.71
N LEU A 182 17.24 -1.11 3.53
CA LEU A 182 16.61 -1.41 4.80
C LEU A 182 15.16 -1.90 4.57
N LEU A 183 14.74 -2.91 5.33
CA LEU A 183 13.37 -3.42 5.34
C LEU A 183 12.78 -3.25 6.74
N GLY A 184 11.71 -2.48 6.86
CA GLY A 184 11.12 -2.17 8.16
C GLY A 184 10.02 -1.11 8.10
N GLU A 185 9.66 -0.61 9.28
CA GLU A 185 8.69 0.47 9.45
C GLU A 185 9.41 1.81 9.61
N GLU A 186 9.14 2.73 8.68
CA GLU A 186 9.65 4.10 8.73
C GLU A 186 8.82 4.96 9.67
N PHE A 187 9.50 5.78 10.47
CA PHE A 187 8.92 6.78 11.36
C PHE A 187 9.91 7.91 11.61
N SER A 188 9.42 9.00 12.16
CA SER A 188 10.25 10.16 12.47
C SER A 188 10.15 10.58 13.94
N VAL A 189 11.26 11.10 14.46
CA VAL A 189 11.34 11.79 15.74
C VAL A 189 11.98 13.17 15.49
N ILE A 190 11.20 14.23 15.70
CA ILE A 190 11.68 15.60 15.58
C ILE A 190 12.12 16.06 16.96
N SER A 191 13.25 16.79 17.01
CA SER A 191 13.80 17.38 18.24
C SER A 191 13.98 18.88 18.01
N PHE A 192 13.47 19.68 18.92
CA PHE A 192 13.77 21.11 18.94
C PHE A 192 14.97 21.35 19.85
N CYS A 193 16.00 21.95 19.30
CA CYS A 193 17.28 22.18 19.95
C CYS A 193 17.53 23.67 20.05
N TRP A 194 17.72 24.17 21.26
CA TRP A 194 18.02 25.58 21.47
C TRP A 194 18.96 25.77 22.65
N ARG A 195 20.16 26.31 22.38
CA ARG A 195 21.19 26.58 23.40
C ARG A 195 21.49 25.39 24.31
N GLY A 196 21.60 24.21 23.74
CA GLY A 196 21.89 22.98 24.45
C GLY A 196 20.70 22.34 25.19
N VAL A 197 19.53 22.99 25.22
CA VAL A 197 18.28 22.37 25.70
C VAL A 197 17.58 21.73 24.53
N ILE A 198 17.21 20.44 24.68
CA ILE A 198 16.64 19.62 23.63
C ILE A 198 15.29 19.09 24.08
N THR A 199 14.28 19.29 23.27
CA THR A 199 12.92 18.75 23.49
C THR A 199 12.54 17.84 22.33
N HIS A 200 12.14 16.59 22.64
CA HIS A 200 11.74 15.59 21.65
C HIS A 200 10.24 15.52 21.52
N PHE A 201 9.78 15.58 20.27
CA PHE A 201 8.37 15.39 19.92
C PHE A 201 8.00 13.91 19.84
N PRO A 202 6.71 13.58 19.95
CA PRO A 202 6.19 12.22 19.74
C PRO A 202 6.59 11.64 18.38
N VAL A 203 6.53 10.33 18.28
CA VAL A 203 6.69 9.62 17.00
C VAL A 203 5.62 10.08 16.01
N ILE A 204 6.07 10.40 14.80
CA ILE A 204 5.20 10.72 13.67
C ILE A 204 5.47 9.71 12.56
N LYS A 205 4.42 9.12 11.99
CA LYS A 205 4.52 8.28 10.79
C LYS A 205 4.10 9.08 9.58
N ASP A 206 4.99 9.13 8.59
CA ASP A 206 4.77 9.74 7.27
C ASP A 206 4.39 8.67 6.23
N PHE A 207 3.59 9.06 5.25
CA PHE A 207 3.14 8.23 4.14
C PHE A 207 3.66 8.80 2.83
N LYS A 208 4.80 8.29 2.37
CA LYS A 208 5.52 8.81 1.20
C LYS A 208 4.99 8.30 -0.14
N ARG A 209 4.33 7.15 -0.16
CA ARG A 209 3.76 6.58 -1.39
C ARG A 209 2.44 7.25 -1.75
N ARG A 210 2.26 7.50 -3.07
CA ARG A 210 1.09 8.22 -3.58
C ARG A 210 -0.23 7.50 -3.34
N ASN A 211 -0.25 6.17 -3.50
CA ASN A 211 -1.48 5.38 -3.49
C ASN A 211 -1.67 4.63 -2.17
N ASN A 212 -2.90 4.16 -1.95
CA ASN A 212 -3.25 3.29 -0.83
C ASN A 212 -2.40 2.02 -0.83
N GLY A 213 -2.24 1.40 0.36
CA GLY A 213 -1.44 0.19 0.52
C GLY A 213 0.07 0.43 0.37
N ASP A 214 0.50 1.68 0.54
CA ASP A 214 1.91 2.11 0.40
C ASP A 214 2.52 1.78 -0.98
N CYS A 215 1.71 1.98 -2.02
CA CYS A 215 2.04 1.69 -3.41
C CYS A 215 2.21 2.96 -4.26
N GLY A 216 2.76 2.78 -5.47
CA GLY A 216 2.95 3.86 -6.43
C GLY A 216 4.21 4.70 -6.16
N PRO A 217 4.40 5.81 -6.90
CA PRO A 217 5.62 6.60 -6.84
C PRO A 217 5.81 7.26 -5.46
N ASN A 218 7.07 7.45 -5.09
CA ASN A 218 7.45 8.28 -3.94
C ASN A 218 7.04 9.74 -4.15
N THR A 219 6.63 10.36 -3.06
CA THR A 219 6.20 11.76 -3.01
C THR A 219 6.90 12.49 -1.86
N GLY A 220 6.65 13.78 -1.73
CA GLY A 220 7.07 14.55 -0.55
C GLY A 220 6.17 14.35 0.69
N GLY A 221 5.36 13.29 0.72
CA GLY A 221 4.38 12.96 1.77
C GLY A 221 2.94 13.13 1.31
N MET A 222 2.10 12.14 1.60
CA MET A 222 0.66 12.12 1.33
C MET A 222 -0.18 12.35 2.60
N GLY A 223 0.47 12.39 3.75
CA GLY A 223 -0.12 12.65 5.05
C GLY A 223 0.71 12.08 6.18
N THR A 224 0.32 12.43 7.41
CA THR A 224 1.03 12.03 8.63
C THR A 224 0.06 11.77 9.76
N ILE A 225 0.44 10.84 10.65
CA ILE A 225 -0.28 10.55 11.90
C ILE A 225 0.68 10.57 13.08
N SER A 226 0.19 11.00 14.24
CA SER A 226 0.82 10.72 15.53
C SER A 226 -0.18 10.06 16.48
N PHE A 227 0.33 9.44 17.54
CA PHE A 227 -0.43 8.52 18.37
C PHE A 227 -0.56 9.07 19.79
N ALA A 228 -1.72 8.87 20.42
CA ALA A 228 -1.88 9.11 21.84
C ALA A 228 -0.89 8.20 22.62
N GLY A 229 -0.26 8.77 23.65
CA GLY A 229 0.88 8.13 24.31
C GLY A 229 2.24 8.52 23.70
N GLY A 230 2.25 9.07 22.49
CA GLY A 230 3.46 9.57 21.81
C GLY A 230 4.28 8.51 21.08
N LEU A 231 3.82 7.25 21.06
CA LEU A 231 4.50 6.12 20.42
C LEU A 231 3.61 5.49 19.34
N ALA A 232 4.22 5.16 18.21
CA ALA A 232 3.56 4.34 17.20
C ALA A 232 3.43 2.87 17.69
N PRO A 233 2.42 2.10 17.27
CA PRO A 233 2.21 0.74 17.73
C PRO A 233 3.39 -0.22 17.56
N PHE A 234 4.27 0.07 16.62
CA PHE A 234 5.48 -0.72 16.34
C PHE A 234 6.75 -0.18 17.01
N VAL A 235 6.69 0.96 17.72
CA VAL A 235 7.80 1.61 18.41
C VAL A 235 7.57 1.52 19.92
N ASN A 236 8.44 0.87 20.65
CA ASN A 236 8.37 0.83 22.12
C ASN A 236 9.15 1.97 22.78
N GLU A 237 9.06 2.12 24.10
CA GLU A 237 9.76 3.17 24.86
C GLU A 237 11.27 3.13 24.69
N ALA A 238 11.87 1.93 24.62
CA ALA A 238 13.32 1.77 24.44
C ALA A 238 13.76 2.20 23.03
N ASP A 239 12.95 1.92 22.00
CA ASP A 239 13.21 2.36 20.62
C ASP A 239 13.15 3.89 20.53
N TYR A 240 12.10 4.48 21.11
CA TYR A 240 11.96 5.94 21.16
C TYR A 240 13.09 6.61 21.92
N ALA A 241 13.46 6.07 23.09
CA ALA A 241 14.59 6.58 23.87
C ALA A 241 15.91 6.56 23.09
N ARG A 242 16.18 5.48 22.35
CA ARG A 242 17.37 5.38 21.47
C ARG A 242 17.38 6.45 20.38
N CYS A 243 16.21 6.73 19.75
CA CYS A 243 16.11 7.80 18.76
C CYS A 243 16.33 9.19 19.39
N CYS A 244 15.77 9.44 20.57
CA CYS A 244 15.95 10.69 21.32
C CYS A 244 17.41 10.88 21.75
N GLU A 245 18.07 9.81 22.23
CA GLU A 245 19.48 9.82 22.59
C GLU A 245 20.36 10.15 21.37
N LEU A 246 20.13 9.47 20.24
CA LEU A 246 20.88 9.76 19.01
C LEU A 246 20.69 11.22 18.58
N ASN A 247 19.46 11.73 18.53
CA ASN A 247 19.20 13.12 18.19
C ASN A 247 19.88 14.08 19.16
N SER A 248 19.90 13.76 20.46
CA SER A 248 20.58 14.57 21.49
C SER A 248 22.09 14.61 21.30
N VAL A 249 22.71 13.46 21.08
CA VAL A 249 24.16 13.37 20.87
C VAL A 249 24.56 14.10 19.58
N VAL A 250 23.82 13.90 18.49
CA VAL A 250 24.09 14.60 17.21
C VAL A 250 23.89 16.10 17.36
N ALA A 251 22.83 16.55 18.04
CA ALA A 251 22.59 17.99 18.25
C ALA A 251 23.68 18.64 19.12
N GLN A 252 24.19 17.94 20.12
CA GLN A 252 25.28 18.43 20.96
C GLN A 252 26.60 18.50 20.19
N LEU A 253 26.97 17.45 19.46
CA LEU A 253 28.20 17.40 18.67
C LEU A 253 28.22 18.42 17.52
N ALA A 254 27.07 18.70 16.93
CA ALA A 254 26.93 19.67 15.84
C ALA A 254 26.59 21.10 16.34
N GLU A 255 26.56 21.36 17.65
CA GLU A 255 26.12 22.63 18.25
C GLU A 255 24.81 23.15 17.63
N PHE A 256 23.87 22.21 17.41
CA PHE A 256 22.68 22.41 16.60
C PHE A 256 21.67 23.34 17.28
N ASN A 257 21.14 24.29 16.53
CA ASN A 257 20.01 25.11 16.95
C ASN A 257 18.89 25.03 15.89
N GLY A 258 17.63 24.87 16.35
CA GLY A 258 16.48 24.71 15.47
C GLY A 258 15.85 23.32 15.53
N PHE A 259 15.24 22.88 14.44
CA PHE A 259 14.53 21.60 14.36
C PHE A 259 15.40 20.54 13.70
N LEU A 260 15.81 19.54 14.46
CA LEU A 260 16.50 18.35 13.97
C LEU A 260 15.46 17.23 13.76
N TYR A 261 15.22 16.87 12.53
CA TYR A 261 14.29 15.81 12.14
C TYR A 261 15.08 14.56 11.79
N GLY A 262 15.00 13.53 12.63
CA GLY A 262 15.52 12.21 12.33
C GLY A 262 14.45 11.32 11.71
N SER A 263 14.70 10.82 10.49
CA SER A 263 13.90 9.75 9.88
C SER A 263 14.55 8.42 10.18
N PHE A 264 13.79 7.51 10.80
CA PHE A 264 14.26 6.23 11.29
C PHE A 264 13.51 5.08 10.66
N MET A 265 14.16 3.92 10.62
CA MET A 265 13.52 2.65 10.28
C MET A 265 13.73 1.64 11.41
N LYS A 266 12.63 1.04 11.90
CA LYS A 266 12.70 -0.14 12.74
C LYS A 266 12.73 -1.37 11.86
N LEU A 267 13.86 -2.10 11.88
CA LEU A 267 14.08 -3.24 11.01
C LEU A 267 13.19 -4.43 11.37
N VAL A 268 12.65 -5.09 10.35
CA VAL A 268 12.00 -6.39 10.49
C VAL A 268 13.05 -7.45 10.83
N GLY A 269 12.73 -8.33 11.76
CA GLY A 269 13.60 -9.44 12.18
C GLY A 269 14.52 -9.10 13.35
N SER A 270 15.43 -8.14 13.20
CA SER A 270 16.34 -7.74 14.30
C SER A 270 15.68 -6.80 15.31
N GLY A 271 14.72 -5.98 14.85
CA GLY A 271 14.13 -4.90 15.66
C GLY A 271 15.08 -3.71 15.88
N ASP A 272 16.22 -3.67 15.20
CA ASP A 272 17.18 -2.57 15.31
C ASP A 272 16.61 -1.29 14.72
N ILE A 273 17.08 -0.16 15.26
CA ILE A 273 16.77 1.16 14.75
C ILE A 273 17.92 1.66 13.88
N LYS A 274 17.59 2.02 12.64
CA LYS A 274 18.55 2.65 11.71
C LYS A 274 18.07 4.05 11.33
N LEU A 275 19.02 4.96 11.15
CA LEU A 275 18.78 6.31 10.64
C LEU A 275 18.72 6.26 9.11
N ILE A 276 17.60 6.68 8.53
CA ILE A 276 17.46 6.83 7.08
C ILE A 276 18.15 8.13 6.62
N GLU A 277 17.81 9.25 7.27
CA GLU A 277 18.41 10.56 7.00
C GLU A 277 18.12 11.54 8.15
N TYR A 278 18.91 12.60 8.23
CA TYR A 278 18.54 13.80 8.96
C TYR A 278 18.02 14.88 8.03
N ASN A 279 17.07 15.68 8.54
CA ASN A 279 16.68 16.97 7.98
C ASN A 279 16.87 18.04 9.05
N VAL A 280 17.34 19.23 8.63
CA VAL A 280 17.69 20.34 9.55
C VAL A 280 16.54 21.33 9.73
N ARG A 281 15.36 20.88 9.43
CA ARG A 281 14.09 21.60 9.50
C ARG A 281 12.96 20.62 9.77
N PRO A 282 11.76 21.04 10.24
CA PRO A 282 10.64 20.10 10.36
C PRO A 282 10.17 19.62 8.98
N GLY A 283 9.70 18.39 8.91
CA GLY A 283 9.02 17.88 7.73
C GLY A 283 7.78 18.72 7.40
N ASP A 284 7.37 18.70 6.13
CA ASP A 284 6.29 19.61 5.70
C ASP A 284 4.92 19.20 6.30
N SER A 285 4.59 17.92 6.26
CA SER A 285 3.39 17.37 6.89
C SER A 285 3.54 17.18 8.40
N GLU A 286 4.71 16.77 8.85
CA GLU A 286 5.00 16.47 10.26
C GLU A 286 4.95 17.72 11.14
N ALA A 287 5.31 18.88 10.58
CA ALA A 287 5.20 20.14 11.29
C ALA A 287 3.78 20.45 11.74
N VAL A 288 2.77 20.04 10.97
CA VAL A 288 1.36 20.23 11.32
C VAL A 288 1.03 19.46 12.60
N ASN A 289 1.45 18.18 12.68
CA ASN A 289 1.27 17.36 13.87
C ASN A 289 2.08 17.93 15.06
N MET A 290 3.32 18.29 14.82
CA MET A 290 4.25 18.77 15.83
C MET A 290 3.75 20.07 16.50
N PHE A 291 3.40 21.10 15.73
CA PHE A 291 2.93 22.37 16.27
C PHE A 291 1.55 22.27 16.93
N ALA A 292 0.70 21.36 16.48
CA ALA A 292 -0.58 21.10 17.13
C ALA A 292 -0.43 20.45 18.52
N LEU A 293 0.65 19.70 18.74
CA LEU A 293 0.94 19.07 20.04
C LEU A 293 1.77 19.96 20.97
N LEU A 294 2.25 21.11 20.52
CA LEU A 294 3.03 22.04 21.34
C LEU A 294 2.10 22.95 22.16
N GLU A 295 2.05 22.72 23.48
CA GLU A 295 1.16 23.46 24.40
C GLU A 295 1.77 24.74 24.98
N SER A 296 3.11 24.79 25.10
CA SER A 296 3.81 25.94 25.69
C SER A 296 4.22 26.97 24.65
N ASN A 297 4.42 28.18 25.09
CA ASN A 297 4.83 29.31 24.25
C ASN A 297 6.29 29.18 23.80
N LEU A 298 6.53 28.97 22.50
CA LEU A 298 7.86 28.83 21.92
C LEU A 298 8.73 30.05 22.14
N LEU A 299 8.16 31.25 22.09
CA LEU A 299 8.93 32.50 22.29
C LEU A 299 9.46 32.61 23.71
N GLU A 300 8.69 32.18 24.73
CA GLU A 300 9.16 32.11 26.11
C GLU A 300 10.32 31.16 26.29
N HIS A 301 10.23 29.97 25.64
CA HIS A 301 11.31 28.99 25.62
C HIS A 301 12.58 29.57 24.96
N LEU A 302 12.44 30.26 23.83
CA LEU A 302 13.59 30.88 23.15
C LEU A 302 14.32 31.91 24.01
N PHE A 303 13.61 32.57 24.94
CA PHE A 303 14.23 33.50 25.89
C PHE A 303 14.97 32.81 27.02
N ASP A 304 14.34 31.84 27.63
CA ASP A 304 14.86 31.11 28.79
C ASP A 304 14.49 29.63 28.71
N PRO A 305 15.24 28.83 27.94
CA PRO A 305 14.91 27.45 27.69
C PRO A 305 15.01 26.55 28.92
N ILE A 306 15.75 26.97 29.96
CA ILE A 306 15.92 26.19 31.18
C ILE A 306 14.66 26.31 32.06
N ASN A 307 14.13 27.53 32.23
CA ASN A 307 12.96 27.74 33.08
C ASN A 307 11.62 27.60 32.34
N ASN A 308 11.60 27.75 31.01
CA ASN A 308 10.40 27.62 30.19
C ASN A 308 10.56 26.43 29.24
N GLN A 309 10.58 25.22 29.77
CA GLN A 309 10.66 24.00 28.96
C GLN A 309 9.41 23.84 28.09
N LEU A 310 9.58 23.28 26.89
CA LEU A 310 8.46 23.02 26.00
C LEU A 310 7.61 21.87 26.53
N ALA A 311 6.32 22.11 26.71
CA ALA A 311 5.33 21.11 27.06
C ALA A 311 4.67 20.56 25.80
N ILE A 312 4.69 19.23 25.68
CA ILE A 312 4.15 18.51 24.52
C ILE A 312 2.95 17.69 24.96
N ASN A 313 1.82 17.87 24.29
CA ASN A 313 0.63 17.07 24.49
C ASN A 313 0.83 15.68 23.88
N ARG A 314 0.92 14.67 24.74
CA ARG A 314 1.04 13.26 24.35
C ARG A 314 -0.28 12.48 24.47
N ARG A 315 -1.39 13.16 24.79
CA ARG A 315 -2.70 12.52 25.03
C ARG A 315 -3.54 12.45 23.76
N GLU A 316 -3.19 13.19 22.73
CA GLU A 316 -3.98 13.29 21.52
C GLU A 316 -3.41 12.50 20.35
N TYR A 317 -4.32 12.00 19.53
CA TYR A 317 -4.05 11.55 18.17
C TYR A 317 -4.04 12.76 17.25
N THR A 318 -3.19 12.77 16.25
CA THR A 318 -3.21 13.77 15.20
C THR A 318 -3.27 13.07 13.83
N PHE A 319 -4.05 13.62 12.92
CA PHE A 319 -4.23 13.08 11.58
C PHE A 319 -4.22 14.19 10.55
N PHE A 320 -3.20 14.18 9.70
CA PHE A 320 -3.08 15.10 8.57
C PHE A 320 -3.08 14.30 7.25
N ARG A 321 -3.89 14.74 6.29
CA ARG A 321 -4.04 14.12 4.98
C ARG A 321 -3.86 15.16 3.90
N TYR A 322 -2.92 14.94 2.97
CA TYR A 322 -2.74 15.79 1.81
C TYR A 322 -3.75 15.53 0.71
N LEU A 323 -4.13 16.60 0.02
CA LEU A 323 -4.78 16.60 -1.27
C LEU A 323 -3.76 17.06 -2.32
N VAL A 324 -3.63 16.28 -3.38
CA VAL A 324 -2.67 16.51 -4.46
C VAL A 324 -3.38 16.51 -5.80
N PRO A 325 -2.89 17.23 -6.82
CA PRO A 325 -3.42 17.12 -8.17
C PRO A 325 -3.33 15.67 -8.67
N VAL A 326 -4.26 15.25 -9.52
CA VAL A 326 -4.28 13.87 -10.06
C VAL A 326 -2.98 13.51 -10.79
N SER A 327 -2.28 14.50 -11.38
CA SER A 327 -0.98 14.33 -12.05
C SER A 327 0.24 14.24 -11.13
N TYR A 328 0.10 14.53 -9.83
CA TYR A 328 1.21 14.52 -8.87
C TYR A 328 1.76 13.10 -8.64
N PRO A 329 3.07 12.86 -8.51
CA PRO A 329 4.18 13.83 -8.55
C PRO A 329 4.73 14.12 -9.96
N ASN A 330 4.20 13.51 -11.00
CA ASN A 330 4.65 13.69 -12.37
C ASN A 330 4.00 14.94 -12.98
N CYS A 331 4.79 15.94 -13.33
CA CYS A 331 4.30 17.23 -13.84
C CYS A 331 3.77 17.10 -15.26
N GLY A 332 2.50 17.46 -15.47
CA GLY A 332 1.86 17.60 -16.77
C GLY A 332 0.34 17.63 -16.63
N PHE A 333 -0.28 18.82 -16.62
CA PHE A 333 -1.71 18.92 -16.87
C PHE A 333 -1.97 18.68 -18.35
N SER A 334 -2.30 17.44 -18.75
CA SER A 334 -2.92 17.23 -20.05
C SER A 334 -4.37 17.70 -20.00
N ALA A 335 -4.75 18.57 -20.89
CA ALA A 335 -6.12 19.01 -21.07
C ALA A 335 -6.97 17.80 -21.53
N VAL A 336 -7.76 17.23 -20.61
CA VAL A 336 -8.81 16.25 -20.94
C VAL A 336 -10.14 16.96 -20.86
N ASN A 337 -10.82 17.04 -21.98
CA ASN A 337 -12.16 17.61 -22.12
C ASN A 337 -13.22 16.73 -21.45
N GLY A 338 -14.12 17.34 -20.67
CA GLY A 338 -15.44 16.81 -20.34
C GLY A 338 -15.73 16.55 -18.85
N GLY A 339 -16.73 17.28 -18.33
CA GLY A 339 -17.35 17.13 -17.01
C GLY A 339 -17.65 18.48 -16.35
N LEU A 340 -18.43 18.52 -15.29
CA LEU A 340 -18.81 19.74 -14.54
C LEU A 340 -17.62 20.66 -14.14
N GLY A 341 -16.39 20.18 -14.28
CA GLY A 341 -15.16 20.97 -14.12
C GLY A 341 -14.73 21.77 -15.34
N SER A 342 -15.45 21.70 -16.47
CA SER A 342 -15.07 22.41 -17.71
C SER A 342 -15.27 23.93 -17.63
N GLU A 343 -16.14 24.41 -16.75
CA GLU A 343 -16.35 25.85 -16.54
C GLU A 343 -15.30 26.50 -15.61
N LEU A 344 -14.67 25.72 -14.74
CA LEU A 344 -13.73 26.24 -13.72
C LEU A 344 -12.23 26.06 -14.09
N GLY A 345 -11.92 25.35 -15.16
CA GLY A 345 -10.54 25.02 -15.53
C GLY A 345 -9.94 23.83 -14.75
N SER A 346 -9.03 23.10 -15.38
CA SER A 346 -8.52 21.79 -14.90
C SER A 346 -7.68 21.82 -13.61
N ASN A 347 -7.31 22.99 -13.10
CA ASN A 347 -6.45 23.18 -11.94
C ASN A 347 -7.08 24.05 -10.83
N MET A 348 -8.40 24.07 -10.75
CA MET A 348 -9.13 24.77 -9.70
C MET A 348 -9.51 23.82 -8.56
N LEU A 349 -9.48 24.32 -7.33
CA LEU A 349 -9.91 23.65 -6.12
C LEU A 349 -10.91 24.52 -5.39
N ILE A 350 -12.08 23.98 -5.10
CA ILE A 350 -13.10 24.62 -4.27
C ILE A 350 -13.04 24.01 -2.89
N VAL A 351 -12.96 24.83 -1.87
CA VAL A 351 -12.89 24.41 -0.47
C VAL A 351 -14.09 25.00 0.27
N ASP A 352 -14.87 24.14 0.89
CA ASP A 352 -16.01 24.52 1.73
C ASP A 352 -15.58 25.59 2.77
N ARG A 353 -16.36 26.65 2.87
CA ARG A 353 -16.08 27.77 3.77
C ARG A 353 -15.92 27.33 5.24
N ARG A 354 -16.51 26.21 5.63
CA ARG A 354 -16.37 25.63 6.97
C ARG A 354 -14.97 25.08 7.27
N LEU A 355 -14.15 24.85 6.23
CA LEU A 355 -12.76 24.41 6.33
C LEU A 355 -11.75 25.56 6.36
N ILE A 356 -12.19 26.82 6.48
CA ILE A 356 -11.33 28.00 6.40
C ILE A 356 -10.30 27.99 7.52
N PRO A 357 -9.03 28.33 7.23
CA PRO A 357 -8.01 28.50 8.26
C PRO A 357 -8.40 29.70 9.13
N GLY A 358 -8.91 29.43 10.28
CA GLY A 358 -9.27 30.44 11.25
C GLY A 358 -9.52 29.78 12.60
N VAL A 359 -8.65 30.07 13.54
CA VAL A 359 -8.77 29.71 14.95
C VAL A 359 -8.82 28.20 15.23
N HIS A 360 -7.87 27.70 15.99
CA HIS A 360 -8.02 26.42 16.69
C HIS A 360 -9.34 26.48 17.45
N ASN A 361 -10.33 25.76 16.96
CA ASN A 361 -11.55 25.61 17.71
C ASN A 361 -11.27 24.55 18.77
N VAL A 362 -11.53 24.89 20.02
CA VAL A 362 -11.45 24.01 21.19
C VAL A 362 -12.35 22.76 21.03
N ASN A 363 -13.13 22.69 19.95
CA ASN A 363 -14.17 21.71 19.69
C ASN A 363 -13.81 20.62 18.67
N GLN A 364 -12.53 20.33 18.42
CA GLN A 364 -12.10 19.22 17.54
C GLN A 364 -12.55 19.34 16.05
N GLU A 365 -12.84 20.54 15.58
CA GLU A 365 -13.19 20.74 14.17
C GLU A 365 -11.96 20.66 13.27
N PRO A 366 -12.08 20.06 12.07
CA PRO A 366 -10.99 19.95 11.12
C PRO A 366 -10.50 21.30 10.63
N VAL A 367 -9.23 21.33 10.28
CA VAL A 367 -8.56 22.54 9.81
C VAL A 367 -7.95 22.28 8.44
N TRP A 368 -8.21 23.20 7.51
CA TRP A 368 -7.56 23.25 6.22
C TRP A 368 -6.20 23.95 6.29
N TYR A 369 -5.16 23.30 5.78
CA TYR A 369 -3.83 23.84 5.61
C TYR A 369 -3.54 24.02 4.11
N PRO A 370 -3.59 25.26 3.56
CA PRO A 370 -3.23 25.50 2.18
C PRO A 370 -1.73 25.28 1.96
N ALA A 371 -1.36 24.69 0.83
CA ALA A 371 0.03 24.51 0.42
C ALA A 371 0.14 24.69 -1.09
N ASN A 372 1.12 25.48 -1.56
CA ASN A 372 1.40 25.68 -2.99
C ASN A 372 0.19 26.03 -3.88
N ILE A 373 -0.78 26.75 -3.33
CA ILE A 373 -1.98 27.23 -4.02
C ILE A 373 -2.12 28.75 -3.87
N SER A 374 -2.78 29.36 -4.86
CA SER A 374 -3.14 30.77 -4.83
C SER A 374 -4.64 30.91 -4.61
N LYS A 375 -5.04 31.67 -3.58
CA LYS A 375 -6.44 32.04 -3.37
C LYS A 375 -6.87 32.97 -4.51
N LEU A 376 -8.03 32.69 -5.10
CA LEU A 376 -8.66 33.59 -6.05
C LEU A 376 -9.69 34.47 -5.31
N ASP A 377 -9.84 35.70 -5.73
CA ASP A 377 -10.84 36.65 -5.18
C ASP A 377 -12.28 36.32 -5.67
N ILE A 378 -12.55 35.06 -5.97
CA ILE A 378 -13.81 34.55 -6.44
C ILE A 378 -14.36 33.59 -5.37
N THR A 379 -15.63 33.77 -5.01
CA THR A 379 -16.35 32.84 -4.16
C THR A 379 -17.52 32.23 -4.96
N LEU A 380 -17.64 30.91 -4.94
CA LEU A 380 -18.80 30.21 -5.48
C LEU A 380 -19.69 29.81 -4.30
N GLU A 381 -20.91 30.31 -4.26
CA GLU A 381 -21.89 30.06 -3.17
C GLU A 381 -21.34 30.29 -1.75
N GLY A 382 -20.30 31.14 -1.62
CA GLY A 382 -19.63 31.42 -0.35
C GLY A 382 -18.39 30.59 -0.08
N ASP A 383 -18.05 29.59 -0.87
CA ASP A 383 -16.87 28.75 -0.73
C ASP A 383 -15.61 29.43 -1.32
N LEU A 384 -14.44 29.02 -0.84
CA LEU A 384 -13.17 29.57 -1.32
C LEU A 384 -12.69 28.83 -2.56
N VAL A 385 -12.26 29.57 -3.56
CA VAL A 385 -11.70 29.04 -4.79
C VAL A 385 -10.19 29.25 -4.82
N TYR A 386 -9.45 28.19 -5.10
CA TYR A 386 -8.00 28.20 -5.19
C TYR A 386 -7.52 27.69 -6.54
N LYS A 387 -6.43 28.25 -7.03
CA LYS A 387 -5.69 27.73 -8.18
C LYS A 387 -4.57 26.82 -7.69
N MET A 388 -4.58 25.56 -8.10
CA MET A 388 -3.55 24.58 -7.75
C MET A 388 -2.31 24.74 -8.64
N SER A 389 -1.12 24.45 -8.05
CA SER A 389 0.13 24.24 -8.77
C SER A 389 0.29 22.74 -9.11
N ASN A 390 1.44 22.35 -9.67
CA ASN A 390 1.80 20.94 -9.90
C ASN A 390 2.34 20.23 -8.65
N SER A 391 2.15 20.80 -7.46
CA SER A 391 2.58 20.24 -6.17
C SER A 391 1.38 19.95 -5.29
N ARG A 392 1.62 19.65 -4.00
CA ARG A 392 0.57 19.42 -3.01
C ARG A 392 -0.33 20.68 -2.89
N ALA A 393 -1.64 20.48 -2.97
CA ALA A 393 -2.59 21.60 -2.94
C ALA A 393 -2.89 22.08 -1.51
N GLY A 394 -2.90 21.18 -0.56
CA GLY A 394 -3.15 21.43 0.84
C GLY A 394 -3.60 20.18 1.56
N GLY A 395 -3.98 20.28 2.81
CA GLY A 395 -4.39 19.11 3.58
C GLY A 395 -5.42 19.41 4.65
N ILE A 396 -6.09 18.35 5.09
CA ILE A 396 -7.06 18.37 6.17
C ILE A 396 -6.38 17.82 7.41
N PHE A 397 -6.44 18.57 8.50
CA PHE A 397 -5.90 18.21 9.79
C PHE A 397 -7.00 18.04 10.82
N THR A 398 -6.92 16.98 11.61
CA THR A 398 -7.77 16.73 12.78
C THR A 398 -6.94 16.20 13.93
N HIS A 399 -7.33 16.50 15.16
CA HIS A 399 -6.68 16.01 16.37
C HIS A 399 -7.69 15.83 17.51
N GLY A 400 -7.32 15.09 18.54
CA GLY A 400 -8.14 14.87 19.72
C GLY A 400 -7.79 13.60 20.47
N THR A 401 -8.43 13.40 21.61
CA THR A 401 -8.22 12.22 22.47
C THR A 401 -9.06 11.01 22.05
N ASP A 402 -10.15 11.21 21.30
CA ASP A 402 -10.98 10.14 20.76
C ASP A 402 -10.64 9.87 19.30
N LEU A 403 -10.03 8.71 19.06
CA LEU A 403 -9.56 8.31 17.72
C LEU A 403 -10.70 8.22 16.70
N ALA A 404 -11.86 7.70 17.08
CA ALA A 404 -13.00 7.53 16.19
C ALA A 404 -13.50 8.90 15.67
N SER A 405 -13.58 9.88 16.57
CA SER A 405 -13.94 11.27 16.25
C SER A 405 -12.89 11.93 15.34
N VAL A 406 -11.59 11.72 15.60
CA VAL A 406 -10.51 12.24 14.77
C VAL A 406 -10.59 11.72 13.33
N ILE A 407 -10.79 10.42 13.16
CA ILE A 407 -10.93 9.78 11.84
C ILE A 407 -12.22 10.23 11.15
N SER A 408 -13.36 10.16 11.85
CA SER A 408 -14.67 10.54 11.31
C SER A 408 -14.71 11.98 10.83
N SER A 409 -14.18 12.90 11.63
CA SER A 409 -14.09 14.31 11.28
C SER A 409 -13.22 14.54 10.05
N ASN A 410 -12.03 13.92 9.97
CA ASN A 410 -11.15 14.03 8.79
C ASN A 410 -11.84 13.54 7.51
N ASN A 411 -12.52 12.39 7.57
CA ASN A 411 -13.22 11.80 6.43
C ASN A 411 -14.45 12.62 5.98
N ARG A 412 -15.24 13.12 6.93
CA ARG A 412 -16.44 13.92 6.63
C ARG A 412 -16.14 15.17 5.80
N TYR A 413 -15.01 15.80 6.06
CA TYR A 413 -14.66 17.06 5.37
C TYR A 413 -14.07 16.87 3.98
N LEU A 414 -13.71 15.66 3.59
CA LEU A 414 -13.37 15.37 2.19
C LEU A 414 -14.53 15.64 1.24
N THR A 415 -15.78 15.50 1.71
CA THR A 415 -16.98 15.80 0.92
C THR A 415 -17.18 17.28 0.65
N GLY A 416 -16.56 18.16 1.41
CA GLY A 416 -16.59 19.64 1.22
C GLY A 416 -15.52 20.15 0.26
N ILE A 417 -14.79 19.27 -0.42
CA ILE A 417 -13.70 19.65 -1.34
C ILE A 417 -14.06 19.17 -2.75
N VAL A 418 -14.18 20.11 -3.68
CA VAL A 418 -14.47 19.82 -5.09
C VAL A 418 -13.28 20.24 -5.95
N GLY A 419 -12.77 19.31 -6.76
CA GLY A 419 -11.64 19.52 -7.65
C GLY A 419 -11.02 18.22 -8.14
N ARG A 420 -10.11 18.32 -9.13
CA ARG A 420 -9.37 17.16 -9.63
C ARG A 420 -8.18 16.83 -8.72
N VAL A 421 -8.47 16.31 -7.53
CA VAL A 421 -7.48 15.97 -6.51
C VAL A 421 -7.48 14.46 -6.22
N HIS A 422 -6.31 13.99 -5.83
CA HIS A 422 -6.08 12.65 -5.30
C HIS A 422 -5.64 12.75 -3.84
N TYR A 423 -6.02 11.78 -3.03
CA TYR A 423 -5.61 11.63 -1.64
C TYR A 423 -5.65 10.14 -1.24
N ARG A 424 -4.88 9.78 -0.21
CA ARG A 424 -4.92 8.42 0.33
C ARG A 424 -6.11 8.28 1.29
N THR A 425 -6.86 7.20 1.11
CA THR A 425 -8.01 6.86 1.96
C THR A 425 -7.63 5.95 3.13
N ASP A 426 -6.49 5.25 3.04
CA ASP A 426 -6.04 4.20 3.97
C ASP A 426 -5.21 4.70 5.15
N ILE A 427 -4.79 5.96 5.22
CA ILE A 427 -3.88 6.46 6.26
C ILE A 427 -4.43 6.21 7.68
N HIS A 428 -5.75 6.33 7.87
CA HIS A 428 -6.38 6.10 9.17
C HIS A 428 -6.30 4.64 9.65
N GLU A 429 -6.13 3.67 8.76
CA GLU A 429 -5.98 2.26 9.11
C GLU A 429 -4.70 2.02 9.93
N TYR A 430 -3.69 2.86 9.74
CA TYR A 430 -2.40 2.76 10.43
C TYR A 430 -2.42 3.19 11.89
N PHE A 431 -3.54 3.67 12.41
CA PHE A 431 -3.75 3.77 13.85
C PHE A 431 -3.97 2.40 14.51
N ASN A 432 -4.39 1.39 13.75
CA ASN A 432 -4.62 0.05 14.25
C ASN A 432 -3.29 -0.73 14.39
N PRO A 433 -2.92 -1.19 15.61
CA PRO A 433 -1.71 -2.00 15.83
C PRO A 433 -1.62 -3.25 14.96
N ALA A 434 -2.77 -3.86 14.61
CA ALA A 434 -2.80 -5.04 13.76
C ALA A 434 -2.23 -4.81 12.34
N LYS A 435 -2.26 -3.56 11.85
CA LYS A 435 -1.66 -3.20 10.55
C LYS A 435 -0.15 -3.45 10.52
N TYR A 436 0.54 -3.24 11.66
CA TYR A 436 1.99 -3.43 11.80
C TYR A 436 2.36 -4.88 12.17
N ALA A 437 1.47 -5.60 12.84
CA ALA A 437 1.68 -7.01 13.14
C ALA A 437 1.77 -7.87 11.87
N ILE A 438 1.07 -7.48 10.81
CA ILE A 438 1.13 -8.12 9.50
C ILE A 438 2.52 -7.93 8.87
N GLN A 439 3.15 -6.78 9.02
CA GLN A 439 4.49 -6.51 8.46
C GLN A 439 5.60 -7.18 9.27
N ALA A 440 5.48 -7.27 10.59
CA ALA A 440 6.42 -8.04 11.42
C ALA A 440 6.40 -9.54 11.10
N ASN A 441 5.29 -10.04 10.53
CA ASN A 441 5.12 -11.40 10.02
C ASN A 441 5.34 -11.52 8.51
N ALA A 442 5.75 -10.46 7.81
CA ALA A 442 5.97 -10.48 6.36
C ALA A 442 7.14 -11.38 5.93
N THR A 443 7.97 -11.86 6.87
CA THR A 443 8.85 -13.02 6.67
C THR A 443 8.08 -14.37 6.69
N LYS A 444 6.78 -14.34 7.08
CA LYS A 444 5.83 -15.44 6.92
C LYS A 444 4.52 -14.80 6.47
N PHE A 445 4.30 -14.72 5.16
CA PHE A 445 2.99 -14.37 4.60
C PHE A 445 1.95 -15.30 5.25
N ASN A 446 1.14 -14.75 6.17
CA ASN A 446 0.07 -15.53 6.80
C ASN A 446 -1.10 -15.62 5.81
N TYR A 447 -1.01 -16.57 4.90
CA TYR A 447 -2.03 -16.82 3.88
C TYR A 447 -3.43 -17.00 4.50
N LEU A 448 -3.52 -17.68 5.63
CA LEU A 448 -4.80 -17.94 6.32
C LEU A 448 -5.38 -16.65 6.93
N GLY A 449 -4.58 -15.84 7.62
CA GLY A 449 -5.03 -14.54 8.14
C GLY A 449 -5.38 -13.55 7.02
N HIS A 450 -4.73 -13.65 5.86
CA HIS A 450 -5.09 -12.88 4.68
C HIS A 450 -6.44 -13.32 4.09
N LEU A 451 -6.70 -14.62 4.02
CA LEU A 451 -8.00 -15.16 3.60
C LEU A 451 -9.15 -14.72 4.52
N ASP A 452 -8.94 -14.76 5.84
CA ASP A 452 -9.98 -14.34 6.80
C ASP A 452 -10.32 -12.84 6.68
N ASN A 453 -9.30 -11.99 6.51
CA ASN A 453 -9.50 -10.55 6.27
C ASN A 453 -10.16 -10.29 4.92
N TYR A 454 -9.74 -10.98 3.86
CA TYR A 454 -10.32 -10.92 2.52
C TYR A 454 -11.81 -11.32 2.56
N ASN A 455 -12.15 -12.41 3.24
CA ASN A 455 -13.54 -12.86 3.38
C ASN A 455 -14.42 -11.86 4.12
N GLY A 456 -13.89 -11.15 5.14
CA GLY A 456 -14.61 -10.07 5.82
C GLY A 456 -14.92 -8.88 4.90
N ILE A 457 -13.94 -8.42 4.13
CA ILE A 457 -14.11 -7.34 3.14
C ILE A 457 -15.11 -7.73 2.06
N ILE A 458 -15.00 -8.95 1.54
CA ILE A 458 -15.90 -9.46 0.51
C ILE A 458 -17.33 -9.58 1.04
N GLY A 459 -17.54 -9.92 2.31
CA GLY A 459 -18.89 -9.99 2.91
C GLY A 459 -19.65 -8.66 2.82
N ASP A 460 -19.02 -7.56 3.17
CA ASP A 460 -19.63 -6.22 3.07
C ASP A 460 -19.89 -5.80 1.62
N ILE A 461 -18.96 -6.12 0.72
CA ILE A 461 -19.10 -5.83 -0.72
C ILE A 461 -20.24 -6.64 -1.33
N LYS A 462 -20.33 -7.92 -1.01
CA LYS A 462 -21.42 -8.81 -1.45
C LYS A 462 -22.79 -8.20 -1.16
N LYS A 463 -23.02 -7.81 0.09
CA LYS A 463 -24.28 -7.20 0.51
C LYS A 463 -24.64 -5.97 -0.34
N ARG A 464 -23.69 -5.09 -0.58
CA ARG A 464 -23.90 -3.88 -1.39
C ARG A 464 -24.21 -4.19 -2.85
N ILE A 465 -23.60 -5.21 -3.42
CA ILE A 465 -23.86 -5.66 -4.78
C ILE A 465 -25.26 -6.29 -4.88
N ASP A 466 -25.63 -7.14 -3.93
CA ASP A 466 -26.96 -7.77 -3.90
C ASP A 466 -28.08 -6.73 -3.78
N GLU A 467 -27.91 -5.70 -2.94
CA GLU A 467 -28.83 -4.58 -2.83
C GLU A 467 -28.97 -3.81 -4.16
N SER A 468 -27.83 -3.55 -4.85
CA SER A 468 -27.81 -2.90 -6.17
C SER A 468 -28.48 -3.75 -7.24
N ASN A 469 -28.18 -5.06 -7.28
CA ASN A 469 -28.77 -6.00 -8.23
C ASN A 469 -30.29 -6.10 -8.07
N LEU A 470 -30.78 -6.13 -6.83
CA LEU A 470 -32.22 -6.15 -6.54
C LEU A 470 -32.92 -4.87 -7.04
N GLN A 471 -32.24 -3.73 -6.97
CA GLN A 471 -32.76 -2.48 -7.50
C GLN A 471 -32.79 -2.50 -9.03
N ILE A 472 -31.73 -3.00 -9.69
CA ILE A 472 -31.68 -3.14 -11.16
C ILE A 472 -32.81 -4.06 -11.67
N GLU A 473 -33.07 -5.21 -11.03
CA GLU A 473 -34.20 -6.08 -11.39
C GLU A 473 -35.54 -5.36 -11.35
N LYS A 474 -35.76 -4.53 -10.33
CA LYS A 474 -36.99 -3.70 -10.18
C LYS A 474 -37.08 -2.64 -11.28
N ASP A 475 -35.99 -1.93 -11.53
CA ASP A 475 -35.91 -0.86 -12.53
C ASP A 475 -36.14 -1.41 -13.97
N MET A 476 -35.69 -2.66 -14.21
CA MET A 476 -35.92 -3.38 -15.46
C MET A 476 -37.33 -4.01 -15.59
N GLY A 477 -38.21 -3.79 -14.61
CA GLY A 477 -39.61 -4.24 -14.68
C GLY A 477 -39.75 -5.77 -14.76
N GLY A 478 -38.76 -6.54 -14.26
CA GLY A 478 -38.77 -8.00 -14.31
C GLY A 478 -38.35 -8.59 -15.66
N ALA A 479 -37.83 -7.78 -16.60
CA ALA A 479 -37.25 -8.29 -17.85
C ALA A 479 -35.99 -9.14 -17.63
N ILE A 480 -35.27 -8.91 -16.53
CA ILE A 480 -34.19 -9.73 -16.09
C ILE A 480 -34.39 -10.21 -14.66
N LYS A 481 -33.74 -11.31 -14.31
CA LYS A 481 -33.60 -11.81 -12.94
C LYS A 481 -32.19 -12.34 -12.75
N ILE A 482 -31.54 -11.90 -11.67
CA ILE A 482 -30.21 -12.40 -11.29
C ILE A 482 -30.41 -13.67 -10.44
N ILE A 483 -29.71 -14.73 -10.77
CA ILE A 483 -29.80 -16.04 -10.12
C ILE A 483 -28.44 -16.40 -9.57
N GLY A 484 -28.39 -16.70 -8.28
CA GLY A 484 -27.15 -16.95 -7.51
C GLY A 484 -26.83 -15.77 -6.61
N GLN A 485 -25.81 -15.92 -5.78
CA GLN A 485 -25.29 -14.91 -4.85
C GLN A 485 -23.86 -14.57 -5.21
N ILE A 486 -23.43 -13.34 -4.91
CA ILE A 486 -22.03 -12.99 -5.06
C ILE A 486 -21.17 -13.88 -4.18
N GLY A 487 -20.29 -14.67 -4.82
CA GLY A 487 -19.44 -15.68 -4.18
C GLY A 487 -19.81 -17.12 -4.53
N ASP A 488 -20.87 -17.34 -5.30
CA ASP A 488 -21.08 -18.61 -5.99
C ASP A 488 -19.99 -18.82 -7.05
N PHE A 489 -19.81 -20.07 -7.52
CA PHE A 489 -18.81 -20.37 -8.56
C PHE A 489 -19.07 -19.60 -9.85
N ALA A 490 -20.35 -19.40 -10.21
CA ALA A 490 -20.76 -18.57 -11.32
C ALA A 490 -22.22 -18.12 -11.14
N ASN A 491 -22.53 -16.88 -11.50
CA ASN A 491 -23.86 -16.32 -11.43
C ASN A 491 -24.55 -16.31 -12.79
N SER A 492 -25.88 -16.34 -12.78
CA SER A 492 -26.69 -16.36 -14.00
C SER A 492 -27.62 -15.16 -14.05
N ILE A 493 -27.84 -14.67 -15.27
CA ILE A 493 -28.87 -13.68 -15.57
C ILE A 493 -29.94 -14.38 -16.41
N GLN A 494 -31.17 -14.42 -15.93
CA GLN A 494 -32.32 -14.89 -16.67
C GLN A 494 -32.97 -13.73 -17.43
N PHE A 495 -33.15 -13.88 -18.72
CA PHE A 495 -33.90 -12.95 -19.56
C PHE A 495 -35.30 -13.50 -19.80
N ASN A 496 -36.32 -12.72 -19.44
CA ASN A 496 -37.74 -13.06 -19.67
C ASN A 496 -38.19 -12.46 -21.01
N LEU A 497 -38.22 -13.30 -22.04
CA LEU A 497 -38.56 -12.91 -23.42
C LEU A 497 -39.99 -13.38 -23.78
N GLY A 498 -40.97 -12.89 -23.06
CA GLY A 498 -42.34 -13.33 -23.21
C GLY A 498 -42.55 -14.77 -22.70
N ALA A 499 -42.92 -15.71 -23.61
CA ALA A 499 -43.09 -17.14 -23.24
C ALA A 499 -41.78 -17.93 -23.16
N SER A 500 -40.62 -17.34 -23.52
CA SER A 500 -39.32 -17.99 -23.52
C SER A 500 -38.42 -17.38 -22.45
N GLN A 501 -37.59 -18.19 -21.85
CA GLN A 501 -36.57 -17.79 -20.88
C GLN A 501 -35.20 -18.25 -21.37
N ILE A 502 -34.22 -17.36 -21.29
CA ILE A 502 -32.82 -17.66 -21.54
C ILE A 502 -32.04 -17.30 -20.24
N LYS A 503 -31.23 -18.22 -19.77
CA LYS A 503 -30.34 -18.02 -18.62
C LYS A 503 -28.88 -17.94 -19.10
N LEU A 504 -28.29 -16.77 -19.00
CA LEU A 504 -26.88 -16.54 -19.28
C LEU A 504 -26.10 -16.68 -17.96
N ILE A 505 -25.02 -17.44 -17.98
CA ILE A 505 -24.09 -17.61 -16.87
C ILE A 505 -22.74 -17.03 -17.27
N CYS A 506 -22.03 -16.43 -16.31
CA CYS A 506 -20.70 -15.87 -16.51
C CYS A 506 -19.77 -16.34 -15.38
N SER A 507 -18.54 -16.68 -15.72
CA SER A 507 -17.45 -16.93 -14.78
C SER A 507 -16.24 -16.10 -15.19
N VAL A 508 -15.48 -15.59 -14.22
CA VAL A 508 -14.24 -14.87 -14.44
C VAL A 508 -13.18 -15.31 -13.44
N ASP A 509 -12.08 -15.85 -13.95
CA ASP A 509 -10.94 -16.23 -13.13
C ASP A 509 -9.65 -16.21 -13.93
N GLY A 510 -8.50 -16.15 -13.22
CA GLY A 510 -7.17 -16.05 -13.79
C GLY A 510 -6.21 -17.13 -13.29
N ALA A 511 -5.01 -17.13 -13.84
CA ALA A 511 -3.96 -18.09 -13.44
C ALA A 511 -3.21 -17.64 -12.17
N GLY A 512 -3.46 -16.45 -11.66
CA GLY A 512 -2.84 -15.92 -10.45
C GLY A 512 -1.30 -16.02 -10.47
N THR A 513 -0.69 -16.33 -9.34
CA THR A 513 0.78 -16.41 -9.21
C THR A 513 1.41 -17.68 -9.82
N LYS A 514 0.61 -18.54 -10.46
CA LYS A 514 1.13 -19.61 -11.34
C LYS A 514 1.94 -19.03 -12.50
N THR A 515 1.59 -17.83 -12.96
CA THR A 515 2.36 -17.09 -13.97
C THR A 515 3.84 -16.98 -13.60
N LYS A 516 4.15 -16.76 -12.31
CA LYS A 516 5.51 -16.69 -11.77
C LYS A 516 6.15 -18.06 -11.53
N PHE A 517 5.37 -19.04 -11.10
CA PHE A 517 5.87 -20.39 -10.85
C PHE A 517 6.35 -21.06 -12.14
N LEU A 518 5.71 -20.75 -13.25
CA LEU A 518 6.06 -21.27 -14.58
C LEU A 518 7.19 -20.49 -15.28
N GLU A 519 7.85 -19.52 -14.63
CA GLU A 519 9.00 -18.84 -15.23
C GLU A 519 10.10 -19.85 -15.61
N GLY A 520 10.58 -19.76 -16.86
CA GLY A 520 11.52 -20.73 -17.44
C GLY A 520 10.91 -22.06 -17.93
N HIS A 521 9.61 -22.32 -17.73
CA HIS A 521 8.96 -23.50 -18.29
C HIS A 521 8.74 -23.33 -19.80
N PRO A 522 9.09 -24.31 -20.65
CA PRO A 522 9.01 -24.19 -22.12
C PRO A 522 7.59 -23.91 -22.62
N ASP A 523 6.57 -24.50 -21.99
CA ASP A 523 5.16 -24.35 -22.39
C ASP A 523 4.41 -23.34 -21.52
N ARG A 524 5.10 -22.43 -20.83
CA ARG A 524 4.52 -21.48 -19.87
C ARG A 524 3.24 -20.85 -20.38
N PHE A 525 3.32 -20.19 -21.51
CA PHE A 525 2.21 -19.39 -22.04
C PHE A 525 1.07 -20.27 -22.57
N ARG A 526 1.38 -21.40 -23.17
CA ARG A 526 0.36 -22.38 -23.61
C ARG A 526 -0.42 -22.94 -22.41
N ILE A 527 0.26 -23.26 -21.31
CA ILE A 527 -0.39 -23.70 -20.07
C ILE A 527 -1.30 -22.62 -19.51
N LEU A 528 -0.81 -21.37 -19.45
CA LEU A 528 -1.58 -20.23 -18.92
C LEU A 528 -2.84 -19.95 -19.77
N GLY A 529 -2.74 -20.03 -21.09
CA GLY A 529 -3.89 -19.91 -21.99
C GLY A 529 -4.92 -21.02 -21.80
N SER A 530 -4.47 -22.25 -21.63
CA SER A 530 -5.34 -23.38 -21.27
C SER A 530 -6.01 -23.19 -19.90
N ASP A 531 -5.24 -22.76 -18.90
CA ASP A 531 -5.68 -22.63 -17.52
C ASP A 531 -6.85 -21.67 -17.36
N ILE A 532 -6.80 -20.49 -17.99
CA ILE A 532 -7.86 -19.48 -17.88
C ILE A 532 -9.19 -19.96 -18.48
N VAL A 533 -9.15 -20.88 -19.44
CA VAL A 533 -10.36 -21.45 -20.03
C VAL A 533 -10.89 -22.58 -19.15
N VAL A 534 -10.03 -23.53 -18.77
CA VAL A 534 -10.44 -24.73 -18.02
C VAL A 534 -10.91 -24.38 -16.61
N HIS A 535 -10.26 -23.44 -15.93
CA HIS A 535 -10.71 -22.98 -14.62
C HIS A 535 -12.17 -22.50 -14.70
N ASN A 536 -12.43 -21.56 -15.59
CA ASN A 536 -13.77 -21.01 -15.78
C ASN A 536 -14.81 -22.04 -16.25
N ILE A 537 -14.43 -23.05 -17.05
CA ILE A 537 -15.30 -24.16 -17.40
C ILE A 537 -15.73 -24.92 -16.14
N ASN A 538 -14.78 -25.27 -15.26
CA ASN A 538 -15.06 -26.05 -14.05
C ASN A 538 -15.99 -25.27 -13.09
N ASP A 539 -15.75 -23.97 -12.91
CA ASP A 539 -16.59 -23.10 -12.08
C ASP A 539 -18.02 -22.98 -12.64
N MET A 540 -18.12 -22.70 -13.94
CA MET A 540 -19.41 -22.62 -14.62
C MET A 540 -20.18 -23.94 -14.54
N TYR A 541 -19.47 -25.06 -14.63
CA TYR A 541 -20.05 -26.39 -14.60
C TYR A 541 -20.64 -26.74 -13.23
N CYS A 542 -20.13 -26.18 -12.14
CA CYS A 542 -20.72 -26.34 -10.81
C CYS A 542 -22.19 -25.88 -10.79
N ASN A 543 -22.57 -24.92 -11.63
CA ASN A 543 -23.94 -24.43 -11.80
C ASN A 543 -24.60 -24.91 -13.10
N HIS A 544 -24.18 -26.07 -13.62
CA HIS A 544 -24.71 -26.69 -14.85
C HIS A 544 -24.66 -25.79 -16.09
N GLY A 545 -23.72 -24.84 -16.13
CA GLY A 545 -23.51 -23.96 -17.27
C GLY A 545 -22.77 -24.66 -18.41
N ARG A 546 -23.24 -24.42 -19.63
CA ARG A 546 -22.56 -24.81 -20.87
C ARG A 546 -21.85 -23.59 -21.43
N PRO A 547 -20.52 -23.60 -21.54
CA PRO A 547 -19.78 -22.49 -22.09
C PRO A 547 -20.07 -22.28 -23.58
N ILE A 548 -20.09 -21.04 -24.05
CA ILE A 548 -20.34 -20.67 -25.46
C ILE A 548 -19.31 -19.68 -25.99
N ALA A 549 -18.82 -18.76 -25.15
CA ALA A 549 -17.91 -17.70 -25.58
C ALA A 549 -16.91 -17.31 -24.51
N LEU A 550 -15.71 -16.96 -24.91
CA LEU A 550 -14.59 -16.49 -24.08
C LEU A 550 -14.17 -15.09 -24.49
N LEU A 551 -13.86 -14.28 -23.48
CA LEU A 551 -13.02 -13.08 -23.62
C LEU A 551 -11.76 -13.29 -22.79
N ASP A 552 -10.60 -12.93 -23.31
CA ASP A 552 -9.33 -13.05 -22.60
C ASP A 552 -8.77 -11.69 -22.16
N TYR A 553 -7.94 -11.70 -21.12
CA TYR A 553 -7.12 -10.57 -20.72
C TYR A 553 -5.67 -11.02 -20.61
N PHE A 554 -4.78 -10.26 -21.24
CA PHE A 554 -3.34 -10.44 -21.16
C PHE A 554 -2.67 -9.11 -20.81
N GLY A 555 -2.29 -8.92 -19.55
CA GLY A 555 -1.54 -7.76 -19.07
C GLY A 555 -0.05 -8.06 -18.97
N CYS A 556 0.81 -7.15 -19.45
CA CYS A 556 2.27 -7.32 -19.42
C CYS A 556 2.99 -5.97 -19.34
N ASP A 557 4.30 -5.98 -19.00
CA ASP A 557 5.16 -4.79 -19.12
C ASP A 557 5.39 -4.44 -20.58
N LYS A 558 5.84 -5.42 -21.37
CA LYS A 558 6.08 -5.29 -22.80
C LYS A 558 5.57 -6.53 -23.52
N LEU A 559 4.76 -6.31 -24.54
CA LEU A 559 4.19 -7.41 -25.32
C LEU A 559 5.26 -8.12 -26.14
N ASP A 560 5.41 -9.42 -25.89
CA ASP A 560 6.19 -10.34 -26.73
C ASP A 560 5.24 -11.14 -27.61
N LYS A 561 5.45 -11.04 -28.93
CA LYS A 561 4.58 -11.66 -29.94
C LYS A 561 4.54 -13.19 -29.83
N SER A 562 5.69 -13.83 -29.54
CA SER A 562 5.75 -15.29 -29.43
C SER A 562 4.99 -15.78 -28.19
N GLN A 563 5.23 -15.15 -27.05
CA GLN A 563 4.58 -15.46 -25.77
C GLN A 563 3.07 -15.28 -25.86
N PHE A 564 2.62 -14.19 -26.42
CA PHE A 564 1.18 -13.92 -26.61
C PHE A 564 0.55 -14.91 -27.61
N SER A 565 1.25 -15.28 -28.71
CA SER A 565 0.75 -16.29 -29.65
C SER A 565 0.59 -17.65 -28.95
N GLU A 566 1.57 -18.09 -28.16
CA GLU A 566 1.50 -19.35 -27.43
C GLU A 566 0.36 -19.36 -26.38
N PHE A 567 0.11 -18.21 -25.73
CA PHE A 567 -1.01 -18.05 -24.81
C PHE A 567 -2.35 -18.22 -25.55
N ILE A 568 -2.53 -17.53 -26.66
CA ILE A 568 -3.73 -17.67 -27.51
C ILE A 568 -3.88 -19.09 -28.04
N ASP A 569 -2.81 -19.73 -28.48
CA ASP A 569 -2.84 -21.14 -28.96
C ASP A 569 -3.30 -22.09 -27.86
N GLY A 570 -2.86 -21.88 -26.60
CA GLY A 570 -3.30 -22.64 -25.45
C GLY A 570 -4.79 -22.47 -25.17
N ALA A 571 -5.30 -21.22 -25.21
CA ALA A 571 -6.71 -20.94 -25.03
C ALA A 571 -7.56 -21.52 -26.16
N LEU A 572 -7.15 -21.35 -27.44
CA LEU A 572 -7.85 -21.86 -28.60
C LEU A 572 -7.95 -23.37 -28.63
N ALA A 573 -6.91 -24.09 -28.19
CA ALA A 573 -6.92 -25.55 -28.13
C ALA A 573 -8.08 -26.06 -27.23
N VAL A 574 -8.27 -25.44 -26.05
CA VAL A 574 -9.38 -25.76 -25.16
C VAL A 574 -10.70 -25.28 -25.76
N CYS A 575 -10.76 -24.08 -26.29
CA CYS A 575 -11.96 -23.52 -26.91
C CYS A 575 -12.49 -24.43 -28.04
N GLN A 576 -11.62 -24.92 -28.92
CA GLN A 576 -11.98 -25.84 -30.00
C GLN A 576 -12.51 -27.18 -29.47
N GLN A 577 -11.87 -27.71 -28.41
CA GLN A 577 -12.29 -28.99 -27.82
C GLN A 577 -13.70 -28.91 -27.23
N TYR A 578 -14.10 -27.77 -26.65
CA TYR A 578 -15.38 -27.62 -25.95
C TYR A 578 -16.42 -26.79 -26.71
N GLY A 579 -16.13 -26.37 -27.96
CA GLY A 579 -17.05 -25.61 -28.79
C GLY A 579 -17.29 -24.19 -28.29
N ILE A 580 -16.25 -23.54 -27.76
CA ILE A 580 -16.26 -22.19 -27.22
C ILE A 580 -15.72 -21.23 -28.28
N ALA A 581 -16.40 -20.13 -28.52
CA ALA A 581 -15.90 -19.08 -29.43
C ALA A 581 -15.05 -18.07 -28.65
N LEU A 582 -13.79 -17.86 -29.03
CA LEU A 582 -13.04 -16.70 -28.56
C LEU A 582 -13.55 -15.47 -29.34
N ILE A 583 -14.26 -14.57 -28.66
CA ILE A 583 -14.99 -13.46 -29.31
C ILE A 583 -14.34 -12.08 -29.13
N GLY A 584 -13.28 -11.99 -28.33
CA GLY A 584 -12.54 -10.77 -28.06
C GLY A 584 -11.68 -10.91 -26.83
N GLY A 585 -11.10 -9.80 -26.40
CA GLY A 585 -10.24 -9.73 -25.24
C GLY A 585 -9.57 -8.37 -25.13
N GLU A 586 -8.67 -8.24 -24.17
CA GLU A 586 -7.85 -7.05 -23.96
C GLU A 586 -6.38 -7.45 -23.80
N THR A 587 -5.51 -6.80 -24.58
CA THR A 587 -4.06 -6.97 -24.51
C THR A 587 -3.44 -5.66 -24.02
N ALA A 588 -3.11 -5.62 -22.72
CA ALA A 588 -2.69 -4.39 -22.07
C ALA A 588 -1.17 -4.36 -21.84
N GLU A 589 -0.47 -3.49 -22.57
CA GLU A 589 0.93 -3.18 -22.32
C GLU A 589 1.00 -2.05 -21.27
N MET A 590 1.32 -2.41 -20.00
CA MET A 590 1.28 -1.49 -18.86
C MET A 590 2.67 -1.38 -18.21
N ARG A 591 3.54 -0.62 -18.84
CA ARG A 591 4.91 -0.35 -18.37
C ARG A 591 4.88 0.38 -17.02
N GLY A 592 5.68 -0.12 -16.07
CA GLY A 592 5.76 0.42 -14.72
C GLY A 592 4.64 -0.06 -13.78
N ILE A 593 3.70 -0.89 -14.26
CA ILE A 593 2.78 -1.67 -13.43
C ILE A 593 3.31 -3.08 -13.28
N TYR A 594 3.64 -3.74 -14.41
CA TYR A 594 4.32 -5.03 -14.40
C TYR A 594 5.83 -4.85 -14.52
N GLN A 595 6.59 -5.73 -13.87
CA GLN A 595 8.04 -5.82 -14.06
C GLN A 595 8.35 -6.54 -15.38
N SER A 596 9.58 -6.40 -15.86
CA SER A 596 9.98 -7.06 -17.12
C SER A 596 9.76 -8.58 -17.06
N GLY A 597 9.03 -9.11 -18.04
CA GLY A 597 8.68 -10.53 -18.12
C GLY A 597 7.51 -10.97 -17.22
N GLU A 598 6.94 -10.08 -16.41
CA GLU A 598 5.71 -10.35 -15.68
C GLU A 598 4.49 -10.27 -16.58
N VAL A 599 3.56 -11.17 -16.32
CA VAL A 599 2.27 -11.21 -17.00
C VAL A 599 1.15 -11.52 -16.02
N GLU A 600 -0.01 -10.95 -16.27
CA GLU A 600 -1.26 -11.30 -15.64
C GLU A 600 -2.24 -11.76 -16.71
N VAL A 601 -2.92 -12.89 -16.46
CA VAL A 601 -3.86 -13.46 -17.43
C VAL A 601 -5.14 -13.91 -16.73
N LEU A 602 -6.28 -13.63 -17.36
CA LEU A 602 -7.58 -14.10 -16.91
C LEU A 602 -8.51 -14.37 -18.11
N GLY A 603 -9.52 -15.18 -17.87
CA GLY A 603 -10.60 -15.45 -18.82
C GLY A 603 -11.93 -14.98 -18.27
N ILE A 604 -12.81 -14.49 -19.14
CA ILE A 604 -14.21 -14.22 -18.87
C ILE A 604 -15.00 -15.16 -19.76
N LEU A 605 -15.63 -16.15 -19.14
CA LEU A 605 -16.37 -17.20 -19.86
C LEU A 605 -17.88 -16.94 -19.76
N LEU A 606 -18.55 -16.89 -20.91
CA LEU A 606 -19.98 -16.77 -21.05
C LEU A 606 -20.58 -18.14 -21.41
N GLY A 607 -21.73 -18.44 -20.85
CA GLY A 607 -22.40 -19.72 -21.11
C GLY A 607 -23.92 -19.63 -20.96
N LEU A 608 -24.57 -20.74 -21.24
CA LEU A 608 -26.01 -20.91 -21.07
C LEU A 608 -26.29 -21.98 -20.01
N VAL A 609 -27.29 -21.76 -19.18
CA VAL A 609 -27.79 -22.73 -18.21
C VAL A 609 -29.05 -23.37 -18.75
N ALA A 610 -29.08 -24.70 -18.80
CA ALA A 610 -30.31 -25.44 -19.04
C ALA A 610 -31.26 -25.36 -17.83
N ASP A 611 -32.54 -25.73 -17.98
CA ASP A 611 -33.50 -25.79 -16.89
C ASP A 611 -33.17 -26.90 -15.90
N SER A 612 -32.08 -26.71 -15.17
CA SER A 612 -31.57 -27.63 -14.16
C SER A 612 -31.80 -27.10 -12.76
N PRO A 613 -31.95 -27.95 -11.74
CA PRO A 613 -32.03 -27.53 -10.36
C PRO A 613 -30.76 -26.73 -9.97
N VAL A 614 -30.94 -25.80 -9.04
CA VAL A 614 -29.81 -25.04 -8.48
C VAL A 614 -28.87 -26.00 -7.77
N ASN A 615 -27.56 -25.81 -7.95
CA ASN A 615 -26.53 -26.60 -7.29
C ASN A 615 -26.74 -26.57 -5.75
N GLY A 616 -26.69 -27.74 -5.14
CA GLY A 616 -26.74 -27.88 -3.70
C GLY A 616 -28.13 -27.87 -3.04
N MET A 617 -29.24 -27.65 -3.78
CA MET A 617 -30.59 -27.61 -3.20
C MET A 617 -31.01 -28.91 -2.48
N ASP A 618 -30.49 -30.08 -2.92
CA ASP A 618 -30.81 -31.38 -2.36
C ASP A 618 -29.83 -31.86 -1.27
N ILE A 619 -28.86 -31.02 -0.88
CA ILE A 619 -27.85 -31.35 0.13
C ILE A 619 -28.50 -31.38 1.53
N LYS A 620 -28.19 -32.41 2.30
CA LYS A 620 -28.69 -32.64 3.67
C LYS A 620 -27.57 -33.10 4.59
N HIS A 621 -27.80 -32.92 5.90
CA HIS A 621 -26.97 -33.53 6.94
C HIS A 621 -26.81 -35.06 6.66
N GLY A 622 -25.59 -35.54 6.81
CA GLY A 622 -25.23 -36.92 6.54
C GLY A 622 -24.82 -37.21 5.10
N ASN A 623 -24.95 -36.23 4.16
CA ASN A 623 -24.46 -36.45 2.79
C ASN A 623 -22.95 -36.69 2.75
N TRP A 624 -22.54 -37.49 1.78
CA TRP A 624 -21.15 -37.92 1.58
C TRP A 624 -20.44 -36.98 0.60
N ILE A 625 -19.16 -36.69 0.89
CA ILE A 625 -18.28 -35.88 0.04
C ILE A 625 -17.25 -36.82 -0.59
N TYR A 626 -17.22 -36.87 -1.90
CA TYR A 626 -16.21 -37.59 -2.67
C TYR A 626 -15.37 -36.63 -3.49
N GLY A 627 -14.04 -36.78 -3.43
CA GLY A 627 -13.09 -35.99 -4.21
C GLY A 627 -12.64 -36.73 -5.48
N ILE A 628 -12.56 -36.00 -6.58
CA ILE A 628 -12.02 -36.45 -7.86
C ILE A 628 -10.56 -36.03 -7.94
N SER A 629 -9.66 -36.98 -8.26
CA SER A 629 -8.21 -36.72 -8.25
C SER A 629 -7.78 -35.57 -9.16
N SER A 630 -6.88 -34.72 -8.65
CA SER A 630 -6.24 -33.63 -9.39
C SER A 630 -4.95 -34.10 -10.07
N ASN A 631 -4.47 -33.33 -11.04
CA ASN A 631 -3.18 -33.51 -11.68
C ASN A 631 -2.14 -32.44 -11.23
N GLY A 632 -2.41 -31.72 -10.15
CA GLY A 632 -1.57 -30.66 -9.63
C GLY A 632 -2.36 -29.65 -8.81
N ALA A 633 -1.77 -28.50 -8.52
CA ALA A 633 -2.40 -27.43 -7.74
C ALA A 633 -3.36 -26.55 -8.56
N HIS A 634 -3.52 -26.84 -9.85
CA HIS A 634 -4.35 -26.09 -10.81
C HIS A 634 -3.91 -24.64 -10.99
N THR A 635 -4.64 -23.67 -10.42
CA THR A 635 -4.33 -22.23 -10.46
C THR A 635 -4.20 -21.62 -9.06
N ASN A 636 -4.30 -22.43 -8.00
CA ASN A 636 -4.32 -21.94 -6.61
C ASN A 636 -3.15 -22.47 -5.77
N GLY A 637 -2.78 -21.73 -4.70
CA GLY A 637 -1.71 -22.10 -3.79
C GLY A 637 -0.28 -21.77 -4.29
N TYR A 638 -0.12 -21.17 -5.47
CA TYR A 638 1.19 -20.95 -6.09
C TYR A 638 2.07 -19.93 -5.36
N THR A 639 1.51 -18.97 -4.64
CA THR A 639 2.29 -18.10 -3.76
C THR A 639 3.03 -18.94 -2.72
N LYS A 640 2.33 -19.90 -2.11
CA LYS A 640 2.93 -20.80 -1.11
C LYS A 640 3.89 -21.80 -1.71
N LEU A 641 3.58 -22.35 -2.89
CA LEU A 641 4.49 -23.22 -3.64
C LEU A 641 5.83 -22.53 -3.92
N ARG A 642 5.80 -21.28 -4.37
CA ARG A 642 7.00 -20.47 -4.64
C ARG A 642 7.81 -20.18 -3.37
N GLU A 643 7.14 -19.89 -2.25
CA GLU A 643 7.81 -19.73 -0.96
C GLU A 643 8.52 -21.02 -0.50
N ILE A 644 7.88 -22.18 -0.71
CA ILE A 644 8.47 -23.48 -0.37
C ILE A 644 9.65 -23.77 -1.28
N ASP A 645 9.51 -23.55 -2.60
CA ASP A 645 10.61 -23.69 -3.58
C ASP A 645 11.83 -22.85 -3.17
N ALA A 646 11.60 -21.58 -2.87
CA ALA A 646 12.67 -20.63 -2.52
C ALA A 646 13.40 -20.95 -1.20
N ARG A 647 12.72 -21.55 -0.20
CA ARG A 647 13.32 -21.89 1.11
C ARG A 647 13.90 -23.30 1.19
N THR A 648 13.58 -24.17 0.22
CA THR A 648 14.11 -25.53 0.17
C THR A 648 15.53 -25.49 -0.34
N GLU A 649 16.46 -26.09 0.40
CA GLU A 649 17.86 -26.17 -0.01
C GLU A 649 17.98 -26.95 -1.34
N GLY A 650 18.55 -26.31 -2.35
CA GLY A 650 18.60 -26.85 -3.72
C GLY A 650 17.32 -26.68 -4.53
N GLY A 651 16.30 -26.01 -3.97
CA GLY A 651 14.98 -25.81 -4.62
C GLY A 651 14.08 -27.06 -4.59
N MET A 652 12.90 -26.91 -5.16
CA MET A 652 11.94 -28.01 -5.33
C MET A 652 12.49 -29.06 -6.30
N PRO A 653 12.44 -30.39 -5.99
CA PRO A 653 12.85 -31.44 -6.93
C PRO A 653 12.15 -31.31 -8.29
N ALA A 654 12.88 -31.60 -9.37
CA ALA A 654 12.40 -31.35 -10.73
C ALA A 654 11.11 -32.11 -11.08
N ASP A 655 10.95 -33.34 -10.61
CA ASP A 655 9.73 -34.16 -10.78
C ASP A 655 8.53 -33.55 -10.00
N ILE A 656 8.76 -33.02 -8.81
CA ILE A 656 7.74 -32.34 -8.01
C ILE A 656 7.34 -31.04 -8.70
N LYS A 657 8.33 -30.25 -9.16
CA LYS A 657 8.08 -29.00 -9.88
C LYS A 657 7.30 -29.26 -11.18
N GLN A 658 7.66 -30.29 -11.93
CA GLN A 658 6.94 -30.69 -13.14
C GLN A 658 5.49 -31.10 -12.85
N PHE A 659 5.24 -31.82 -11.74
CA PHE A 659 3.87 -32.18 -11.33
C PHE A 659 3.01 -30.95 -11.06
N PHE A 660 3.53 -29.96 -10.36
CA PHE A 660 2.81 -28.71 -10.07
C PHE A 660 2.78 -27.73 -11.26
N SER A 661 3.52 -27.98 -12.32
CA SER A 661 3.50 -27.18 -13.57
C SER A 661 2.43 -27.62 -14.55
N GLN A 662 1.69 -28.68 -14.27
CA GLN A 662 0.68 -29.22 -15.20
C GLN A 662 -0.45 -28.20 -15.46
N PRO A 663 -1.04 -28.21 -16.68
CA PRO A 663 -2.24 -27.44 -16.97
C PRO A 663 -3.42 -27.91 -16.11
N HIS A 664 -4.36 -27.01 -15.90
CA HIS A 664 -5.56 -27.25 -15.12
C HIS A 664 -6.39 -28.39 -15.73
N LYS A 665 -6.83 -29.33 -14.88
CA LYS A 665 -7.66 -30.44 -15.30
C LYS A 665 -9.11 -30.03 -15.48
N ASN A 666 -9.71 -30.48 -16.59
CA ASN A 666 -11.15 -30.32 -16.82
C ASN A 666 -11.90 -31.54 -16.23
N TYR A 667 -12.93 -31.24 -15.43
CA TYR A 667 -13.71 -32.25 -14.71
C TYR A 667 -15.07 -32.56 -15.35
N THR A 668 -15.53 -31.78 -16.33
CA THR A 668 -16.89 -31.88 -16.89
C THR A 668 -17.23 -33.28 -17.41
N GLY A 669 -16.42 -33.87 -18.27
CA GLY A 669 -16.64 -35.22 -18.81
C GLY A 669 -16.58 -36.34 -17.76
N ILE A 670 -15.79 -36.12 -16.69
CA ILE A 670 -15.68 -37.06 -15.57
C ILE A 670 -16.98 -37.03 -14.76
N VAL A 671 -17.45 -35.84 -14.39
CA VAL A 671 -18.69 -35.64 -13.64
C VAL A 671 -19.91 -36.12 -14.46
N ASP A 672 -19.95 -35.86 -15.77
CA ASP A 672 -20.99 -36.40 -16.67
C ASP A 672 -21.02 -37.93 -16.67
N THR A 673 -19.86 -38.56 -16.58
CA THR A 673 -19.78 -40.02 -16.49
C THR A 673 -20.27 -40.53 -15.14
N ILE A 674 -19.88 -39.86 -14.05
CA ILE A 674 -20.30 -40.20 -12.68
C ILE A 674 -21.81 -40.01 -12.52
N SER A 675 -22.38 -38.93 -13.06
CA SER A 675 -23.83 -38.63 -12.96
C SER A 675 -24.72 -39.69 -13.58
N LYS A 676 -24.20 -40.49 -14.52
CA LYS A 676 -24.89 -41.63 -15.11
C LYS A 676 -24.89 -42.90 -14.22
N ILE A 677 -24.03 -42.93 -13.21
CA ILE A 677 -23.82 -44.07 -12.32
C ILE A 677 -24.42 -43.81 -10.94
N VAL A 678 -24.26 -42.58 -10.42
CA VAL A 678 -24.76 -42.14 -9.12
C VAL A 678 -25.45 -40.79 -9.23
N ARG A 679 -26.46 -40.56 -8.39
CA ARG A 679 -27.11 -39.24 -8.29
C ARG A 679 -26.22 -38.28 -7.52
N ILE A 680 -25.88 -37.15 -8.13
CA ILE A 680 -25.10 -36.08 -7.54
C ILE A 680 -26.07 -35.01 -7.01
N ASN A 681 -25.87 -34.55 -5.75
CA ASN A 681 -26.66 -33.52 -5.10
C ASN A 681 -25.97 -32.17 -5.12
N GLY A 682 -24.64 -32.14 -5.25
CA GLY A 682 -23.85 -30.92 -5.29
C GLY A 682 -22.50 -31.11 -5.94
N LEU A 683 -21.96 -30.03 -6.51
CA LEU A 683 -20.68 -29.96 -7.21
C LEU A 683 -19.86 -28.81 -6.64
N ALA A 684 -18.60 -29.05 -6.32
CA ALA A 684 -17.69 -28.03 -5.83
C ALA A 684 -16.32 -28.12 -6.48
N HIS A 685 -15.88 -27.07 -7.14
CA HIS A 685 -14.53 -26.92 -7.67
C HIS A 685 -13.61 -26.44 -6.54
N ILE A 686 -12.53 -27.17 -6.28
CA ILE A 686 -11.62 -26.87 -5.15
C ILE A 686 -10.54 -25.89 -5.59
N THR A 687 -10.78 -24.64 -5.27
CA THR A 687 -9.94 -23.47 -5.60
C THR A 687 -9.42 -22.77 -4.34
N GLY A 688 -9.19 -21.46 -4.37
CA GLY A 688 -8.78 -20.67 -3.19
C GLY A 688 -9.77 -20.81 -2.03
N GLY A 689 -9.25 -21.01 -0.81
CA GLY A 689 -10.05 -21.33 0.37
C GLY A 689 -10.20 -22.84 0.64
N GLY A 690 -9.74 -23.70 -0.29
CA GLY A 690 -9.70 -25.14 -0.11
C GLY A 690 -11.06 -25.81 -0.03
N PHE A 691 -11.16 -26.91 0.73
CA PHE A 691 -12.38 -27.75 0.73
C PHE A 691 -13.55 -27.08 1.46
N ALA A 692 -13.32 -26.56 2.67
CA ALA A 692 -14.39 -26.01 3.48
C ALA A 692 -15.06 -24.82 2.77
N ASP A 693 -14.30 -23.79 2.41
CA ASP A 693 -14.84 -22.56 1.83
C ASP A 693 -15.57 -22.82 0.47
N ASN A 694 -15.09 -23.79 -0.34
CA ASN A 694 -15.69 -24.08 -1.63
C ASN A 694 -16.91 -25.01 -1.54
N ILE A 695 -16.94 -25.94 -0.60
CA ILE A 695 -18.10 -26.80 -0.41
C ILE A 695 -19.20 -26.05 0.35
N GLU A 696 -18.86 -25.24 1.37
CA GLU A 696 -19.83 -24.48 2.15
C GLU A 696 -20.61 -23.44 1.32
N ARG A 697 -20.06 -22.97 0.19
CA ARG A 697 -20.77 -22.06 -0.73
C ARG A 697 -22.07 -22.62 -1.27
N ILE A 698 -22.17 -23.95 -1.41
CA ILE A 698 -23.34 -24.62 -1.99
C ILE A 698 -24.23 -25.28 -0.93
N LEU A 699 -23.89 -25.12 0.37
CA LEU A 699 -24.67 -25.74 1.43
C LEU A 699 -25.89 -24.89 1.81
N PRO A 700 -27.04 -25.52 2.08
CA PRO A 700 -28.14 -24.88 2.78
C PRO A 700 -27.69 -24.34 4.15
N ALA A 701 -28.33 -23.24 4.60
CA ALA A 701 -28.00 -22.59 5.87
C ALA A 701 -28.05 -23.56 7.06
N GLY A 702 -27.01 -23.52 7.90
CA GLY A 702 -26.90 -24.33 9.10
C GLY A 702 -26.18 -25.67 8.91
N LEU A 703 -25.79 -26.05 7.70
CA LEU A 703 -24.95 -27.20 7.41
C LEU A 703 -23.47 -26.77 7.35
N ARG A 704 -22.57 -27.70 7.69
CA ARG A 704 -21.11 -27.52 7.64
C ARG A 704 -20.43 -28.75 7.05
N VAL A 705 -19.14 -28.58 6.76
CA VAL A 705 -18.28 -29.64 6.22
C VAL A 705 -17.44 -30.25 7.33
N GLU A 706 -17.42 -31.57 7.42
CA GLU A 706 -16.46 -32.31 8.24
C GLU A 706 -15.57 -33.15 7.31
N MET A 707 -14.29 -32.78 7.20
CA MET A 707 -13.31 -33.43 6.32
C MET A 707 -12.48 -34.43 7.10
N ASN A 708 -12.28 -35.62 6.53
CA ASN A 708 -11.35 -36.62 7.03
C ASN A 708 -9.92 -36.25 6.60
N ARG A 709 -8.94 -36.87 7.27
CA ARG A 709 -7.57 -36.87 6.78
C ARG A 709 -7.40 -38.08 5.85
N TRP A 710 -6.79 -37.87 4.68
CA TRP A 710 -6.50 -38.90 3.69
C TRP A 710 -5.00 -39.05 3.43
N GLU A 711 -4.62 -40.15 2.80
CA GLU A 711 -3.25 -40.38 2.39
C GLU A 711 -2.92 -39.55 1.15
N LEU A 712 -1.85 -38.77 1.24
CA LEU A 712 -1.38 -37.92 0.16
C LEU A 712 -0.57 -38.73 -0.86
N ALA A 713 -0.74 -38.42 -2.15
CA ALA A 713 0.18 -38.88 -3.19
C ALA A 713 1.61 -38.32 -2.93
N PRO A 714 2.67 -39.00 -3.41
CA PRO A 714 4.05 -38.64 -3.06
C PRO A 714 4.42 -37.17 -3.25
N GLN A 715 3.93 -36.52 -4.32
CA GLN A 715 4.20 -35.13 -4.61
C GLN A 715 3.50 -34.20 -3.60
N TRP A 716 2.28 -34.54 -3.21
CA TRP A 716 1.52 -33.83 -2.20
C TRP A 716 2.07 -34.06 -0.78
N GLN A 717 2.55 -35.27 -0.51
CA GLN A 717 3.22 -35.59 0.76
C GLN A 717 4.51 -34.80 0.90
N TRP A 718 5.32 -34.74 -0.17
CA TRP A 718 6.52 -33.88 -0.19
C TRP A 718 6.19 -32.43 0.12
N LEU A 719 5.15 -31.89 -0.53
CA LEU A 719 4.72 -30.52 -0.32
C LEU A 719 4.24 -30.29 1.12
N PHE A 720 3.48 -31.22 1.68
CA PHE A 720 3.00 -31.15 3.06
C PHE A 720 4.16 -31.11 4.05
N ASP A 721 5.12 -32.02 3.91
CA ASP A 721 6.30 -32.13 4.78
C ASP A 721 7.18 -30.85 4.76
N HIS A 722 7.26 -30.18 3.60
CA HIS A 722 8.04 -28.96 3.43
C HIS A 722 7.19 -27.69 3.66
N SER A 723 5.89 -27.80 3.84
CA SER A 723 5.00 -26.64 4.01
C SER A 723 5.12 -26.00 5.40
N GLY A 724 5.41 -26.80 6.44
CA GLY A 724 5.36 -26.39 7.83
C GLY A 724 3.94 -26.11 8.32
N MET A 725 2.92 -26.59 7.61
CA MET A 725 1.49 -26.39 7.92
C MET A 725 0.94 -27.60 8.65
N ASP A 726 -0.05 -27.40 9.52
CA ASP A 726 -0.92 -28.49 9.94
C ASP A 726 -1.88 -28.92 8.82
N TRP A 727 -2.60 -30.01 9.05
CA TRP A 727 -3.50 -30.59 8.04
C TRP A 727 -4.61 -29.63 7.61
N ASP A 728 -5.27 -29.00 8.55
CA ASP A 728 -6.41 -28.12 8.29
C ASP A 728 -5.99 -26.88 7.51
N SER A 729 -4.85 -26.29 7.87
CA SER A 729 -4.22 -25.20 7.14
C SER A 729 -3.81 -25.62 5.73
N PHE A 730 -3.28 -26.83 5.56
CA PHE A 730 -2.83 -27.34 4.27
C PHE A 730 -3.98 -27.53 3.29
N ILE A 731 -5.08 -28.18 3.70
CA ILE A 731 -6.27 -28.40 2.85
C ILE A 731 -7.09 -27.11 2.62
N ARG A 732 -6.84 -26.04 3.36
CA ARG A 732 -7.40 -24.71 3.10
C ARG A 732 -6.64 -23.93 2.04
N VAL A 733 -5.37 -24.28 1.82
CA VAL A 733 -4.52 -23.61 0.82
C VAL A 733 -4.46 -24.41 -0.48
N PHE A 734 -4.44 -25.73 -0.38
CA PHE A 734 -4.20 -26.64 -1.50
C PHE A 734 -5.37 -27.62 -1.68
N ASN A 735 -5.57 -28.06 -2.92
CA ASN A 735 -6.52 -29.11 -3.24
C ASN A 735 -6.03 -30.52 -2.79
N ALA A 736 -4.83 -30.63 -2.25
CA ALA A 736 -4.25 -31.81 -1.61
C ALA A 736 -4.51 -33.15 -2.37
N GLY A 737 -4.54 -33.07 -3.69
CA GLY A 737 -4.75 -34.23 -4.59
C GLY A 737 -6.17 -34.39 -5.12
N TYR A 738 -7.14 -33.59 -4.71
CA TYR A 738 -8.53 -33.64 -5.19
C TYR A 738 -9.01 -32.25 -5.59
N GLY A 739 -9.16 -32.00 -6.89
CA GLY A 739 -9.46 -30.69 -7.42
C GLY A 739 -10.94 -30.41 -7.65
N PHE A 740 -11.80 -31.41 -7.49
CA PHE A 740 -13.25 -31.29 -7.65
C PHE A 740 -13.97 -32.26 -6.69
N CYS A 741 -15.05 -31.80 -6.07
CA CYS A 741 -15.86 -32.61 -5.18
C CYS A 741 -17.28 -32.81 -5.71
N ILE A 742 -17.80 -34.02 -5.50
CA ILE A 742 -19.22 -34.35 -5.67
C ILE A 742 -19.82 -34.69 -4.32
N LEU A 743 -21.06 -34.24 -4.10
CA LEU A 743 -21.84 -34.54 -2.91
C LEU A 743 -22.96 -35.47 -3.29
N VAL A 744 -23.14 -36.58 -2.53
CA VAL A 744 -24.13 -37.58 -2.79
C VAL A 744 -24.89 -37.97 -1.52
N SER A 745 -26.13 -38.47 -1.67
CA SER A 745 -26.99 -38.79 -0.51
C SER A 745 -26.55 -40.02 0.26
N GLU A 746 -25.91 -40.97 -0.43
CA GLU A 746 -25.57 -42.28 0.10
C GLU A 746 -24.14 -42.62 -0.25
N GLU A 747 -23.57 -43.60 0.48
CA GLU A 747 -22.26 -44.14 0.18
C GLU A 747 -22.23 -44.76 -1.22
N ILE A 748 -21.16 -44.42 -1.97
CA ILE A 748 -20.94 -45.04 -3.29
C ILE A 748 -20.31 -46.44 -3.09
N PRO A 749 -20.99 -47.52 -3.46
CA PRO A 749 -20.44 -48.86 -3.31
C PRO A 749 -19.14 -49.06 -4.10
N ASP A 750 -18.23 -49.90 -3.59
CA ASP A 750 -16.93 -50.19 -4.20
C ASP A 750 -17.03 -50.62 -5.67
N GLU A 751 -18.08 -51.40 -6.03
CA GLU A 751 -18.33 -51.79 -7.41
C GLU A 751 -18.56 -50.59 -8.34
N LYS A 752 -19.31 -49.59 -7.87
CA LYS A 752 -19.53 -48.35 -8.62
C LYS A 752 -18.30 -47.46 -8.68
N LEU A 753 -17.52 -47.40 -7.60
CA LEU A 753 -16.23 -46.72 -7.60
C LEU A 753 -15.27 -47.34 -8.62
N ALA A 754 -15.21 -48.68 -8.68
CA ALA A 754 -14.42 -49.40 -9.67
C ALA A 754 -14.92 -49.16 -11.11
N GLU A 755 -16.24 -49.12 -11.31
CA GLU A 755 -16.86 -48.76 -12.60
C GLU A 755 -16.48 -47.35 -13.04
N ILE A 756 -16.59 -46.39 -12.15
CA ILE A 756 -16.23 -44.99 -12.42
C ILE A 756 -14.75 -44.90 -12.80
N LYS A 757 -13.86 -45.50 -12.00
CA LYS A 757 -12.42 -45.54 -12.28
C LYS A 757 -12.11 -46.18 -13.64
N SER A 758 -12.79 -47.25 -13.98
CA SER A 758 -12.59 -47.92 -15.27
C SER A 758 -13.01 -47.04 -16.45
N LYS A 759 -14.05 -46.21 -16.30
CA LYS A 759 -14.59 -45.38 -17.37
C LYS A 759 -13.87 -44.01 -17.50
N THR A 760 -13.37 -43.45 -16.39
CA THR A 760 -12.77 -42.14 -16.37
C THR A 760 -11.24 -42.16 -16.29
N GLY A 761 -10.66 -43.23 -15.78
CA GLY A 761 -9.24 -43.31 -15.42
C GLY A 761 -8.89 -42.63 -14.11
N ASP A 762 -9.84 -41.96 -13.46
CA ASP A 762 -9.63 -41.13 -12.29
C ASP A 762 -9.93 -41.85 -10.98
N LYS A 763 -9.16 -41.52 -9.96
CA LYS A 763 -9.38 -41.97 -8.59
C LYS A 763 -10.46 -41.07 -7.95
N ILE A 764 -11.42 -41.71 -7.27
CA ILE A 764 -12.47 -41.02 -6.50
C ILE A 764 -12.47 -41.63 -5.10
N ASP A 765 -12.31 -40.80 -4.11
CA ASP A 765 -12.23 -41.21 -2.70
C ASP A 765 -13.23 -40.48 -1.83
N PHE A 766 -13.66 -41.14 -0.78
CA PHE A 766 -14.43 -40.53 0.28
C PHE A 766 -13.57 -39.61 1.11
N LEU A 767 -13.97 -38.32 1.19
CA LEU A 767 -13.20 -37.29 1.87
C LEU A 767 -13.84 -36.73 3.14
N GLY A 768 -15.14 -36.90 3.31
CA GLY A 768 -15.83 -36.31 4.47
C GLY A 768 -17.34 -36.36 4.35
N ARG A 769 -18.02 -35.67 5.28
CA ARG A 769 -19.49 -35.61 5.35
C ARG A 769 -19.99 -34.18 5.60
N ILE A 770 -21.27 -34.01 5.26
CA ILE A 770 -22.02 -32.80 5.63
C ILE A 770 -22.64 -33.06 7.02
N VAL A 771 -22.36 -32.14 7.96
CA VAL A 771 -22.78 -32.17 9.36
C VAL A 771 -23.67 -31.00 9.75
#